data_f683e8337313d0309c7824d08bdf496d
#
_entry.id   f683e8337313d0309c7824d08bdf496d
#
_cell.length_a   1.000
_cell.length_b   1.000
_cell.length_c   1.000
_cell.angle_alpha   90.00
_cell.angle_beta   90.00
_cell.angle_gamma   90.00
#
_symmetry.space_group_name_H-M   'P 1'
#
loop_
_entity.id
_entity.type
_entity.pdbx_description
1 polymer ?
#
loop_
_entity_poly.entity_id
_entity_poly.type
_entity_poly.pdbx_seq_one_letter_code
_entity_poly.pdbx_strand_id
1 'polypeptide(L)'
;MVNFFLRIFDLLQRRRSLCMWLLVALTAVLFVMVASLKYNENIYDFLPVSGNEQKAITLYQDISGGQRVFAMFRMKEGETLDPDRLTEAVDSFAQGLQPVLESGHITEVTSQVDFEKVTGITDFVYQNMPLMLRDSDYVRMEQILSSPDSIDKQLANDVQMIMMPATGFFSSNISNDPLGLFAPVIDRLQARQSSMPMEIDNGYIFSSGRKMAIAMMTSPYGAMESANNSMLVNEVDSVAQQTMLAVPGVDVATTGAPVIAVGNASQIKEDSKWAISISVTLILLLLVFSFRKVKNLLLIGVAIIFGWLFAMGFIAVMRSDVSLIVLGIGSIIIGIAVNYPLHFVLHTDHSGTVREVLKEMVSPLLIGNITTVGAFASLIPLDAPALRDLGLFAAFMLVGTILFVLVFLPHLVKKRQAEEEERLTFGKISSMSPERHRWLLWVILALTLIFGWYSLDTSFDTNMHHINYMSDTQTELLSSMRATAGLNDTANVYIVAEGETWDEALQHRQAIAPLLDSLKSAGKMHSYTDVTTIICSQQEQQLRIDRWNDFWENHRAEAMAQLRKKAPAHGFNVEAFSGFESILSDTYEPRSFDYFEPLRSVLFSGSFSESTGRCSVVDVIDAGGLDPVPVEEVLNERLDGVGYAFDFVGMNSAIANSLSSDFNYIGFACGFIVFLFLWISFGRLELSLLAFLPMALGWIWILGIMSMLDMQFNIVNVILATFIFGQGDDYTIFITDGLLNEYAYRKKLLPSYKNSIVISALIMFIGMGSLIVAKHPALHSLAEVTIVGMFTVVLMAWVVPPLIFNWLVRRHGEVRPEPITIPFLLRKLIGCRNPHQPGTTHYFHHYLIGKYTYKGFGIERETRQLLNRYDDFSEWIDGYKAKSGRVHVLNAGRGQFSLLFALVHPEIDVWSYASDPDDVALAAACEPMPSNLHVCSATAEKPAGGDILDLQEIVKQ
;
A
#
# COMPACT_ATOMS: atom_id res chain seq x y z
N MET A 1 -3.89 -32.08 -14.39
CA MET A 1 -3.03 -30.96 -14.78
C MET A 1 -1.74 -31.42 -15.49
N VAL A 2 -0.92 -32.30 -14.91
CA VAL A 2 0.34 -32.76 -15.51
C VAL A 2 0.17 -33.26 -16.94
N ASN A 3 -0.81 -34.14 -17.19
CA ASN A 3 -1.08 -34.71 -18.53
C ASN A 3 -1.46 -33.65 -19.58
N PHE A 4 -2.04 -32.51 -19.16
CA PHE A 4 -2.38 -31.38 -20.04
C PHE A 4 -1.10 -30.71 -20.55
N PHE A 5 -0.18 -30.35 -19.64
CA PHE A 5 1.08 -29.71 -20.03
C PHE A 5 2.00 -30.66 -20.80
N LEU A 6 1.99 -31.94 -20.49
CA LEU A 6 2.72 -32.94 -21.28
C LEU A 6 2.18 -33.03 -22.72
N ARG A 7 0.87 -32.97 -22.93
CA ARG A 7 0.28 -32.93 -24.28
C ARG A 7 0.65 -31.65 -25.02
N ILE A 8 0.65 -30.50 -24.37
CA ILE A 8 1.10 -29.23 -24.97
C ILE A 8 2.57 -29.34 -25.35
N PHE A 9 3.40 -29.84 -24.45
CA PHE A 9 4.83 -30.07 -24.73
C PHE A 9 5.02 -30.96 -25.94
N ASP A 10 4.37 -32.13 -25.99
CA ASP A 10 4.50 -33.09 -27.12
C ASP A 10 4.01 -32.46 -28.45
N LEU A 11 2.96 -31.62 -28.42
CA LEU A 11 2.44 -30.93 -29.61
C LEU A 11 3.40 -29.86 -30.10
N LEU A 12 3.91 -29.01 -29.22
CA LEU A 12 4.84 -27.92 -29.55
C LEU A 12 6.22 -28.47 -29.91
N GLN A 13 6.64 -29.59 -29.32
CA GLN A 13 7.89 -30.25 -29.66
C GLN A 13 7.93 -30.75 -31.11
N ARG A 14 6.78 -31.20 -31.66
CA ARG A 14 6.64 -31.59 -33.05
C ARG A 14 6.75 -30.41 -34.03
N ARG A 15 6.42 -29.18 -33.56
CA ARG A 15 6.40 -27.96 -34.39
C ARG A 15 7.16 -26.81 -33.69
N ARG A 16 8.45 -27.00 -33.43
CA ARG A 16 9.30 -26.02 -32.73
C ARG A 16 9.28 -24.60 -33.35
N SER A 17 9.21 -24.52 -34.67
CA SER A 17 9.11 -23.24 -35.37
C SER A 17 7.82 -22.50 -35.03
N LEU A 18 6.69 -23.21 -34.94
CA LEU A 18 5.41 -22.63 -34.52
C LEU A 18 5.49 -22.09 -33.08
N CYS A 19 6.12 -22.84 -32.17
CA CYS A 19 6.31 -22.40 -30.78
C CYS A 19 7.09 -21.08 -30.71
N MET A 20 8.18 -20.95 -31.47
CA MET A 20 8.99 -19.72 -31.50
C MET A 20 8.24 -18.53 -32.11
N TRP A 21 7.51 -18.75 -33.22
CA TRP A 21 6.70 -17.70 -33.83
C TRP A 21 5.56 -17.23 -32.89
N LEU A 22 4.93 -18.16 -32.20
CA LEU A 22 3.89 -17.85 -31.22
C LEU A 22 4.44 -17.02 -30.05
N LEU A 23 5.63 -17.37 -29.56
CA LEU A 23 6.30 -16.57 -28.50
C LEU A 23 6.61 -15.16 -28.98
N VAL A 24 7.19 -15.02 -30.17
CA VAL A 24 7.53 -13.70 -30.77
C VAL A 24 6.26 -12.87 -30.99
N ALA A 25 5.21 -13.45 -31.56
CA ALA A 25 3.95 -12.76 -31.84
C ALA A 25 3.29 -12.28 -30.51
N LEU A 26 3.23 -13.16 -29.50
CA LEU A 26 2.68 -12.82 -28.20
C LEU A 26 3.48 -11.69 -27.52
N THR A 27 4.81 -11.77 -27.54
CA THR A 27 5.68 -10.74 -26.98
C THR A 27 5.52 -9.40 -27.69
N ALA A 28 5.37 -9.41 -29.03
CA ALA A 28 5.13 -8.19 -29.80
C ALA A 28 3.79 -7.53 -29.46
N VAL A 29 2.73 -8.32 -29.32
CA VAL A 29 1.40 -7.81 -28.90
C VAL A 29 1.49 -7.18 -27.50
N LEU A 30 2.12 -7.87 -26.55
CA LEU A 30 2.29 -7.34 -25.17
C LEU A 30 3.10 -6.05 -25.18
N PHE A 31 4.14 -5.94 -25.99
CA PHE A 31 4.95 -4.73 -26.11
C PHE A 31 4.14 -3.53 -26.62
N VAL A 32 3.28 -3.75 -27.62
CA VAL A 32 2.38 -2.69 -28.13
C VAL A 32 1.38 -2.26 -27.06
N MET A 33 0.85 -3.19 -26.26
CA MET A 33 -0.08 -2.87 -25.18
C MET A 33 0.59 -2.01 -24.10
N VAL A 34 1.83 -2.33 -23.72
CA VAL A 34 2.60 -1.56 -22.71
C VAL A 34 2.87 -0.13 -23.15
N ALA A 35 3.05 0.12 -24.47
CA ALA A 35 3.33 1.44 -24.99
C ALA A 35 2.20 2.47 -24.78
N SER A 36 0.98 2.03 -24.46
CA SER A 36 -0.17 2.90 -24.19
C SER A 36 -0.36 3.27 -22.73
N LEU A 37 0.43 2.70 -21.81
CA LEU A 37 0.26 2.86 -20.37
C LEU A 37 0.82 4.21 -19.88
N LYS A 38 0.07 4.89 -19.03
CA LYS A 38 0.52 6.10 -18.32
C LYS A 38 0.96 5.75 -16.89
N TYR A 39 1.85 6.56 -16.32
CA TYR A 39 2.35 6.38 -14.96
C TYR A 39 1.83 7.49 -14.07
N ASN A 40 1.34 7.11 -12.89
CA ASN A 40 0.92 8.01 -11.82
C ASN A 40 1.95 7.97 -10.68
N GLU A 41 2.32 9.14 -10.16
CA GLU A 41 3.39 9.29 -9.16
C GLU A 41 2.86 9.66 -7.77
N ASN A 42 1.56 9.49 -7.52
CA ASN A 42 0.91 9.91 -6.29
C ASN A 42 1.09 8.88 -5.16
N ILE A 43 1.80 9.27 -4.07
CA ILE A 43 1.98 8.40 -2.88
C ILE A 43 0.68 8.22 -2.08
N TYR A 44 -0.25 9.18 -2.16
CA TYR A 44 -1.54 9.09 -1.48
C TYR A 44 -2.45 7.98 -2.01
N ASP A 45 -2.11 7.41 -3.18
CA ASP A 45 -2.80 6.22 -3.72
C ASP A 45 -2.65 4.98 -2.82
N PHE A 46 -1.74 5.01 -1.84
CA PHE A 46 -1.63 3.97 -0.80
C PHE A 46 -2.61 4.14 0.35
N LEU A 47 -3.24 5.31 0.50
CA LEU A 47 -4.19 5.55 1.58
C LEU A 47 -5.45 4.70 1.39
N PRO A 48 -5.84 3.92 2.40
CA PRO A 48 -7.07 3.15 2.38
C PRO A 48 -8.26 4.03 2.81
N VAL A 49 -8.54 5.07 2.04
CA VAL A 49 -9.61 6.01 2.31
C VAL A 49 -10.64 6.01 1.20
N SER A 50 -11.91 6.17 1.55
CA SER A 50 -13.03 6.16 0.61
C SER A 50 -14.07 7.21 1.00
N GLY A 51 -14.93 7.57 0.06
CA GLY A 51 -16.06 8.47 0.33
C GLY A 51 -15.65 9.87 0.79
N ASN A 52 -16.15 10.33 1.93
CA ASN A 52 -15.91 11.68 2.43
C ASN A 52 -14.46 11.91 2.90
N GLU A 53 -13.78 10.88 3.37
CA GLU A 53 -12.36 10.98 3.78
C GLU A 53 -11.46 11.29 2.58
N GLN A 54 -11.68 10.62 1.45
CA GLN A 54 -10.93 10.90 0.22
C GLN A 54 -11.21 12.33 -0.29
N LYS A 55 -12.48 12.78 -0.23
CA LYS A 55 -12.84 14.16 -0.56
C LYS A 55 -12.16 15.15 0.37
N ALA A 56 -12.14 14.87 1.70
CA ALA A 56 -11.50 15.70 2.70
C ALA A 56 -10.00 15.88 2.43
N ILE A 57 -9.28 14.81 2.09
CA ILE A 57 -7.86 14.86 1.73
C ILE A 57 -7.64 15.72 0.48
N THR A 58 -8.42 15.48 -0.58
CA THR A 58 -8.30 16.25 -1.84
C THR A 58 -8.60 17.72 -1.61
N LEU A 59 -9.66 18.01 -0.88
CA LEU A 59 -10.06 19.37 -0.54
C LEU A 59 -9.01 20.05 0.34
N TYR A 60 -8.50 19.38 1.37
CA TYR A 60 -7.47 19.92 2.25
C TYR A 60 -6.20 20.29 1.49
N GLN A 61 -5.77 19.46 0.56
CA GLN A 61 -4.62 19.76 -0.30
C GLN A 61 -4.82 21.03 -1.12
N ASP A 62 -6.03 21.29 -1.58
CA ASP A 62 -6.36 22.50 -2.34
C ASP A 62 -6.44 23.76 -1.45
N ILE A 63 -7.19 23.69 -0.35
CA ILE A 63 -7.40 24.83 0.55
C ILE A 63 -6.18 25.22 1.39
N SER A 64 -5.32 24.23 1.73
CA SER A 64 -4.09 24.49 2.49
C SER A 64 -2.99 25.16 1.66
N GLY A 65 -3.30 25.59 0.45
CA GLY A 65 -2.34 26.16 -0.48
C GLY A 65 -1.51 25.09 -1.18
N GLY A 66 -2.14 23.95 -1.52
CA GLY A 66 -1.48 22.83 -2.16
C GLY A 66 -0.81 23.15 -3.49
N GLN A 67 -1.19 24.26 -4.14
CA GLN A 67 -0.53 24.78 -5.33
C GLN A 67 0.60 25.77 -5.00
N ARG A 68 0.81 26.11 -3.72
CA ARG A 68 1.81 27.10 -3.31
C ARG A 68 3.17 26.48 -3.09
N VAL A 69 4.18 27.16 -3.61
CA VAL A 69 5.59 26.92 -3.35
C VAL A 69 6.13 28.10 -2.54
N PHE A 70 6.77 27.82 -1.43
CA PHE A 70 7.39 28.79 -0.56
C PHE A 70 8.88 28.76 -0.76
N ALA A 71 9.50 29.92 -0.97
CA ALA A 71 10.93 30.10 -0.87
C ALA A 71 11.23 30.82 0.45
N MET A 72 12.13 30.24 1.23
CA MET A 72 12.54 30.73 2.54
C MET A 72 14.00 31.14 2.50
N PHE A 73 14.27 32.35 2.98
CA PHE A 73 15.58 32.97 2.98
C PHE A 73 16.06 33.13 4.42
N ARG A 74 17.18 32.52 4.75
CA ARG A 74 17.80 32.63 6.09
C ARG A 74 19.28 32.93 5.98
N MET A 75 19.86 33.52 7.03
CA MET A 75 21.32 33.65 7.12
C MET A 75 21.93 32.25 7.34
N LYS A 76 23.10 31.99 6.73
CA LYS A 76 23.87 30.76 6.94
C LYS A 76 24.32 30.65 8.40
N GLU A 77 24.48 29.41 8.87
CA GLU A 77 25.01 29.17 10.21
C GLU A 77 26.33 29.89 10.45
N GLY A 78 26.42 30.67 11.54
CA GLY A 78 27.59 31.45 11.90
C GLY A 78 27.60 32.88 11.39
N GLU A 79 26.68 33.28 10.51
CA GLU A 79 26.50 34.66 10.07
C GLU A 79 25.60 35.43 11.04
N THR A 80 25.79 36.73 11.14
CA THR A 80 24.91 37.62 11.93
C THR A 80 23.60 37.86 11.21
N LEU A 81 22.49 37.93 11.95
CA LEU A 81 21.18 38.24 11.38
C LEU A 81 21.19 39.62 10.74
N ASP A 82 20.94 39.68 9.43
CA ASP A 82 20.89 40.90 8.64
C ASP A 82 19.63 40.88 7.76
N PRO A 83 18.52 41.56 8.19
CA PRO A 83 17.32 41.64 7.42
C PRO A 83 17.44 42.29 6.05
N ASP A 84 18.36 43.25 5.90
CA ASP A 84 18.56 43.97 4.62
C ASP A 84 19.14 43.02 3.56
N ARG A 85 20.06 42.09 3.97
CA ARG A 85 20.54 41.03 3.09
C ARG A 85 19.47 40.04 2.71
N LEU A 86 18.54 39.72 3.64
CA LEU A 86 17.44 38.83 3.32
C LEU A 86 16.49 39.46 2.29
N THR A 87 16.21 40.79 2.39
CA THR A 87 15.41 41.49 1.37
C THR A 87 16.11 41.55 0.02
N GLU A 88 17.43 41.81 -0.02
CA GLU A 88 18.25 41.74 -1.24
C GLU A 88 18.16 40.35 -1.91
N ALA A 89 18.17 39.27 -1.10
CA ALA A 89 18.06 37.93 -1.62
C ALA A 89 16.64 37.66 -2.18
N VAL A 90 15.57 38.14 -1.51
CA VAL A 90 14.20 38.06 -2.00
C VAL A 90 14.05 38.77 -3.34
N ASP A 91 14.62 39.98 -3.48
CA ASP A 91 14.54 40.74 -4.72
C ASP A 91 15.31 40.07 -5.87
N SER A 92 16.53 39.60 -5.59
CA SER A 92 17.32 38.84 -6.56
C SER A 92 16.59 37.58 -7.03
N PHE A 93 15.93 36.86 -6.10
CA PHE A 93 15.15 35.70 -6.40
C PHE A 93 13.90 36.02 -7.24
N ALA A 94 13.14 37.04 -6.84
CA ALA A 94 11.95 37.49 -7.57
C ALA A 94 12.29 37.93 -9.00
N GLN A 95 13.42 38.63 -9.18
CA GLN A 95 13.91 38.99 -10.50
C GLN A 95 14.30 37.77 -11.34
N GLY A 96 14.94 36.79 -10.73
CA GLY A 96 15.30 35.52 -11.38
C GLY A 96 14.09 34.68 -11.79
N LEU A 97 12.93 34.84 -11.14
CA LEU A 97 11.70 34.14 -11.45
C LEU A 97 10.89 34.74 -12.64
N GLN A 98 11.23 35.98 -13.11
CA GLN A 98 10.49 36.60 -14.21
C GLN A 98 10.43 35.73 -15.48
N PRO A 99 11.50 35.08 -15.94
CA PRO A 99 11.42 34.18 -17.09
C PRO A 99 10.51 32.95 -16.85
N VAL A 100 10.44 32.45 -15.59
CA VAL A 100 9.60 31.32 -15.20
C VAL A 100 8.12 31.72 -15.19
N LEU A 101 7.83 32.94 -14.78
CA LEU A 101 6.48 33.54 -14.84
C LEU A 101 6.03 33.73 -16.31
N GLU A 102 6.93 34.27 -17.17
CA GLU A 102 6.66 34.45 -18.60
C GLU A 102 6.45 33.12 -19.35
N SER A 103 7.10 32.06 -18.92
CA SER A 103 6.89 30.71 -19.48
C SER A 103 5.56 30.07 -19.06
N GLY A 104 4.86 30.62 -18.07
CA GLY A 104 3.60 30.13 -17.55
C GLY A 104 3.74 28.92 -16.61
N HIS A 105 4.97 28.60 -16.16
CA HIS A 105 5.19 27.55 -15.17
C HIS A 105 4.85 28.00 -13.75
N ILE A 106 4.75 29.32 -13.52
CA ILE A 106 4.23 29.97 -12.31
C ILE A 106 3.12 30.91 -12.74
N THR A 107 2.04 31.02 -11.98
CA THR A 107 0.94 31.95 -12.24
C THR A 107 1.09 33.26 -11.47
N GLU A 108 1.69 33.20 -10.29
CA GLU A 108 1.86 34.37 -9.42
C GLU A 108 3.12 34.21 -8.56
N VAL A 109 3.81 35.34 -8.36
CA VAL A 109 4.94 35.48 -7.43
C VAL A 109 4.61 36.58 -6.43
N THR A 110 4.56 36.25 -5.15
CA THR A 110 4.35 37.21 -4.06
C THR A 110 5.63 37.26 -3.23
N SER A 111 6.51 38.22 -3.57
CA SER A 111 7.75 38.51 -2.84
C SER A 111 7.57 39.66 -1.85
N GLN A 112 6.65 40.58 -2.17
CA GLN A 112 6.28 41.73 -1.38
C GLN A 112 4.77 41.89 -1.31
N VAL A 113 4.27 42.44 -0.23
CA VAL A 113 2.86 42.80 -0.10
C VAL A 113 2.59 43.98 -0.99
N ASP A 114 1.72 43.84 -1.97
CA ASP A 114 1.30 44.90 -2.87
C ASP A 114 0.30 45.81 -2.16
N PHE A 115 0.77 46.93 -1.71
CA PHE A 115 -0.06 47.96 -1.04
C PHE A 115 -1.16 48.55 -1.93
N GLU A 116 -0.95 48.58 -3.25
CA GLU A 116 -1.98 49.02 -4.19
C GLU A 116 -3.15 48.02 -4.23
N LYS A 117 -2.84 46.71 -4.24
CA LYS A 117 -3.86 45.65 -4.12
C LYS A 117 -4.62 45.75 -2.79
N VAL A 118 -3.92 45.99 -1.68
CA VAL A 118 -4.57 46.14 -0.35
C VAL A 118 -5.50 47.36 -0.33
N THR A 119 -5.07 48.52 -0.91
CA THR A 119 -5.91 49.70 -1.02
C THR A 119 -7.11 49.44 -1.94
N GLY A 120 -6.90 48.77 -3.08
CA GLY A 120 -7.97 48.35 -3.98
C GLY A 120 -9.02 47.44 -3.31
N ILE A 121 -8.59 46.57 -2.41
CA ILE A 121 -9.50 45.73 -1.60
C ILE A 121 -10.31 46.61 -0.65
N THR A 122 -9.69 47.54 0.01
CA THR A 122 -10.38 48.47 0.94
C THR A 122 -11.44 49.29 0.22
N ASP A 123 -11.09 49.85 -0.93
CA ASP A 123 -12.03 50.59 -1.78
C ASP A 123 -13.19 49.70 -2.27
N PHE A 124 -12.89 48.45 -2.67
CA PHE A 124 -13.90 47.47 -3.06
C PHE A 124 -14.87 47.18 -1.92
N VAL A 125 -14.37 47.05 -0.70
CA VAL A 125 -15.18 46.82 0.51
C VAL A 125 -16.12 48.01 0.75
N TYR A 126 -15.61 49.25 0.71
CA TYR A 126 -16.43 50.44 0.90
C TYR A 126 -17.50 50.58 -0.18
N GLN A 127 -17.16 50.32 -1.45
CA GLN A 127 -18.14 50.38 -2.56
C GLN A 127 -19.24 49.28 -2.46
N ASN A 128 -18.99 48.22 -1.72
CA ASN A 128 -19.94 47.10 -1.55
C ASN A 128 -20.38 46.91 -0.10
N MET A 129 -20.31 47.95 0.71
CA MET A 129 -20.58 47.92 2.15
C MET A 129 -21.92 47.31 2.55
N PRO A 130 -23.04 47.59 1.84
CA PRO A 130 -24.33 46.98 2.16
C PRO A 130 -24.34 45.47 2.14
N LEU A 131 -23.55 44.87 1.25
CA LEU A 131 -23.47 43.39 1.13
C LEU A 131 -22.72 42.72 2.29
N MET A 132 -21.98 43.52 3.11
CA MET A 132 -21.07 43.02 4.14
C MET A 132 -21.53 43.31 5.57
N LEU A 133 -22.53 44.19 5.75
CA LEU A 133 -23.08 44.56 7.06
C LEU A 133 -24.01 43.48 7.60
N ARG A 134 -23.96 43.29 8.91
CA ARG A 134 -24.84 42.36 9.68
C ARG A 134 -25.87 43.17 10.50
N ASP A 135 -26.88 42.48 11.04
CA ASP A 135 -27.90 43.04 11.92
C ASP A 135 -27.30 43.74 13.13
N SER A 136 -26.29 43.15 13.76
CA SER A 136 -25.57 43.71 14.89
C SER A 136 -24.89 45.06 14.59
N ASP A 137 -24.43 45.24 13.33
CA ASP A 137 -23.72 46.41 12.92
C ASP A 137 -24.68 47.62 12.86
N TYR A 138 -25.91 47.42 12.38
CA TYR A 138 -26.94 48.48 12.36
C TYR A 138 -27.31 48.98 13.76
N VAL A 139 -27.36 48.09 14.77
CA VAL A 139 -27.61 48.51 16.16
C VAL A 139 -26.50 49.47 16.63
N ARG A 140 -25.26 49.18 16.30
CA ARG A 140 -24.14 50.09 16.63
C ARG A 140 -24.19 51.37 15.84
N MET A 141 -24.54 51.31 14.56
CA MET A 141 -24.70 52.49 13.70
C MET A 141 -25.78 53.43 14.27
N GLU A 142 -26.91 52.88 14.67
CA GLU A 142 -27.99 53.64 15.30
C GLU A 142 -27.54 54.32 16.63
N GLN A 143 -26.77 53.62 17.46
CA GLN A 143 -26.19 54.17 18.69
C GLN A 143 -25.24 55.32 18.41
N ILE A 144 -24.41 55.23 17.38
CA ILE A 144 -23.48 56.29 16.99
C ILE A 144 -24.26 57.51 16.48
N LEU A 145 -25.22 57.33 15.60
CA LEU A 145 -26.00 58.38 14.97
C LEU A 145 -26.91 59.09 15.98
N SER A 146 -27.44 58.39 16.98
CA SER A 146 -28.27 58.98 18.02
C SER A 146 -27.49 59.74 19.07
N SER A 147 -26.14 59.63 19.10
CA SER A 147 -25.30 60.33 20.08
C SER A 147 -24.42 61.41 19.40
N PRO A 148 -24.79 62.71 19.55
CA PRO A 148 -23.98 63.76 18.96
C PRO A 148 -22.53 63.79 19.44
N ASP A 149 -22.25 63.47 20.69
CA ASP A 149 -20.89 63.43 21.24
C ASP A 149 -20.01 62.33 20.56
N SER A 150 -20.61 61.25 20.07
CA SER A 150 -19.91 60.19 19.37
C SER A 150 -19.38 60.69 18.03
N ILE A 151 -20.14 61.49 17.31
CA ILE A 151 -19.73 62.09 16.02
C ILE A 151 -18.54 63.06 16.20
N ASP A 152 -18.58 63.91 17.24
CA ASP A 152 -17.48 64.85 17.54
C ASP A 152 -16.21 64.11 17.95
N LYS A 153 -16.31 63.03 18.73
CA LYS A 153 -15.15 62.18 19.07
C LYS A 153 -14.55 61.54 17.84
N GLN A 154 -15.38 60.98 16.95
CA GLN A 154 -14.90 60.32 15.73
C GLN A 154 -14.17 61.29 14.82
N LEU A 155 -14.76 62.46 14.53
CA LEU A 155 -14.10 63.49 13.71
C LEU A 155 -12.78 63.98 14.35
N ALA A 156 -12.69 64.09 15.69
CA ALA A 156 -11.44 64.42 16.35
C ALA A 156 -10.39 63.32 16.21
N ASN A 157 -10.79 62.04 16.26
CA ASN A 157 -9.91 60.89 16.01
C ASN A 157 -9.43 60.88 14.55
N ASP A 158 -10.27 61.17 13.59
CA ASP A 158 -9.94 61.25 12.17
C ASP A 158 -8.86 62.32 11.89
N VAL A 159 -8.94 63.46 12.56
CA VAL A 159 -7.90 64.50 12.48
C VAL A 159 -6.58 64.00 13.05
N GLN A 160 -6.60 63.26 14.15
CA GLN A 160 -5.37 62.65 14.70
C GLN A 160 -4.76 61.61 13.77
N MET A 161 -5.59 60.81 13.14
CA MET A 161 -5.13 59.81 12.13
C MET A 161 -4.46 60.49 10.93
N ILE A 162 -5.03 61.57 10.41
CA ILE A 162 -4.46 62.34 9.29
C ILE A 162 -3.10 62.97 9.66
N MET A 163 -2.88 63.30 10.92
CA MET A 163 -1.61 63.91 11.38
C MET A 163 -0.50 62.88 11.63
N MET A 164 -0.74 61.58 11.55
CA MET A 164 0.30 60.55 11.69
C MET A 164 1.17 60.40 10.44
N PRO A 165 2.46 60.01 10.53
CA PRO A 165 3.39 59.98 9.38
C PRO A 165 3.04 59.04 8.23
N ALA A 166 2.03 58.18 8.38
CA ALA A 166 1.59 57.17 7.39
C ALA A 166 0.27 57.55 6.69
N THR A 167 0.04 58.84 6.43
CA THR A 167 -1.27 59.42 6.12
C THR A 167 -1.93 59.03 4.80
N GLY A 168 -1.22 58.50 3.82
CA GLY A 168 -1.79 58.13 2.51
C GLY A 168 -2.84 57.03 2.57
N PHE A 169 -2.70 56.10 3.49
CA PHE A 169 -3.60 54.94 3.67
C PHE A 169 -4.92 55.26 4.36
N PHE A 170 -4.92 56.27 5.22
CA PHE A 170 -6.11 56.57 6.04
C PHE A 170 -7.03 57.61 5.41
N SER A 171 -6.56 58.39 4.42
CA SER A 171 -7.34 59.49 3.84
C SER A 171 -8.58 58.99 3.06
N SER A 172 -8.45 57.87 2.28
CA SER A 172 -9.60 57.30 1.57
C SER A 172 -10.60 56.68 2.55
N ASN A 173 -10.13 56.01 3.61
CA ASN A 173 -10.99 55.41 4.62
C ASN A 173 -11.80 56.47 5.36
N ILE A 174 -11.20 57.58 5.74
CA ILE A 174 -11.89 58.70 6.40
C ILE A 174 -12.91 59.33 5.47
N SER A 175 -12.61 59.49 4.17
CA SER A 175 -13.56 60.00 3.19
C SER A 175 -14.79 59.12 3.01
N ASN A 176 -14.59 57.77 3.11
CA ASN A 176 -15.62 56.76 2.92
C ASN A 176 -16.41 56.42 4.20
N ASP A 177 -15.82 56.63 5.38
CA ASP A 177 -16.46 56.35 6.69
C ASP A 177 -16.07 57.39 7.77
N PRO A 178 -16.45 58.67 7.61
CA PRO A 178 -16.09 59.73 8.54
C PRO A 178 -16.76 59.61 9.91
N LEU A 179 -17.71 58.69 10.09
CA LEU A 179 -18.43 58.46 11.32
C LEU A 179 -18.04 57.17 11.99
N GLY A 180 -17.15 56.38 11.39
CA GLY A 180 -16.70 55.04 11.89
C GLY A 180 -17.83 54.01 11.99
N LEU A 181 -18.82 54.13 11.07
CA LEU A 181 -20.00 53.25 11.06
C LEU A 181 -19.67 51.85 10.51
N PHE A 182 -18.70 51.78 9.61
CA PHE A 182 -18.34 50.58 8.88
C PHE A 182 -17.14 49.84 9.52
N ALA A 183 -16.58 50.38 10.61
CA ALA A 183 -15.47 49.78 11.36
C ALA A 183 -15.66 48.28 11.65
N PRO A 184 -16.85 47.74 12.02
CA PRO A 184 -17.01 46.34 12.29
C PRO A 184 -16.73 45.44 11.08
N VAL A 185 -16.94 45.90 9.85
CA VAL A 185 -16.61 45.16 8.63
C VAL A 185 -15.09 45.11 8.47
N ILE A 186 -14.42 46.22 8.64
CA ILE A 186 -12.97 46.32 8.55
C ILE A 186 -12.29 45.51 9.64
N ASP A 187 -12.80 45.60 10.89
CA ASP A 187 -12.29 44.78 12.02
C ASP A 187 -12.38 43.27 11.74
N ARG A 188 -13.48 42.80 11.13
CA ARG A 188 -13.63 41.40 10.72
C ARG A 188 -12.62 40.96 9.68
N LEU A 189 -12.33 41.83 8.73
CA LEU A 189 -11.30 41.56 7.68
C LEU A 189 -9.89 41.54 8.28
N GLN A 190 -9.58 42.50 9.16
CA GLN A 190 -8.30 42.55 9.85
C GLN A 190 -8.06 41.39 10.81
N ALA A 191 -9.07 40.96 11.56
CA ALA A 191 -8.98 39.84 12.48
C ALA A 191 -8.63 38.51 11.74
N ARG A 192 -9.08 38.37 10.50
CA ARG A 192 -8.73 37.24 9.66
C ARG A 192 -7.28 37.27 9.16
N GLN A 193 -6.76 38.48 8.87
CA GLN A 193 -5.39 38.65 8.43
C GLN A 193 -4.37 38.50 9.57
N SER A 194 -4.72 38.88 10.79
CA SER A 194 -3.84 38.86 11.96
C SER A 194 -3.64 37.46 12.57
N SER A 195 -4.30 36.42 12.06
CA SER A 195 -4.12 35.04 12.54
C SER A 195 -2.83 34.36 12.07
N MET A 196 -2.09 34.97 11.12
CA MET A 196 -0.78 34.47 10.70
C MET A 196 0.32 35.24 11.49
N PRO A 197 1.22 34.54 12.22
CA PRO A 197 2.33 35.14 12.94
C PRO A 197 3.48 35.52 12.01
N MET A 198 3.17 36.35 11.00
CA MET A 198 4.11 36.90 10.04
C MET A 198 4.24 38.43 10.28
N GLU A 199 5.48 38.89 10.23
CA GLU A 199 5.77 40.31 10.32
C GLU A 199 5.96 40.88 8.92
N ILE A 200 5.29 42.02 8.62
CA ILE A 200 5.50 42.75 7.37
C ILE A 200 6.39 43.95 7.67
N ASP A 201 7.57 43.99 7.04
CA ASP A 201 8.49 45.10 7.15
C ASP A 201 8.87 45.61 5.77
N ASN A 202 8.65 46.90 5.49
CA ASN A 202 8.84 47.52 4.18
C ASN A 202 8.21 46.76 2.98
N GLY A 203 7.09 46.05 3.24
CA GLY A 203 6.40 45.23 2.28
C GLY A 203 6.87 43.76 2.21
N TYR A 204 8.03 43.43 2.77
CA TYR A 204 8.50 42.04 2.80
C TYR A 204 7.88 41.25 3.91
N ILE A 205 7.69 39.96 3.67
CA ILE A 205 7.08 39.02 4.61
C ILE A 205 8.19 38.32 5.37
N PHE A 206 8.20 38.46 6.68
CA PHE A 206 9.14 37.83 7.59
C PHE A 206 8.46 36.88 8.58
N SER A 207 9.19 35.89 9.06
CA SER A 207 8.86 35.15 10.26
C SER A 207 9.01 36.02 11.52
N SER A 208 8.40 35.61 12.63
CA SER A 208 8.51 36.31 13.92
C SER A 208 9.98 36.55 14.32
N GLY A 209 10.31 37.79 14.63
CA GLY A 209 11.67 38.22 14.95
C GLY A 209 12.57 38.39 13.72
N ARG A 210 12.03 38.48 12.53
CA ARG A 210 12.73 38.72 11.26
C ARG A 210 13.89 37.76 10.94
N LYS A 211 13.81 36.53 11.44
CA LYS A 211 14.87 35.51 11.24
C LYS A 211 14.89 34.91 9.85
N MET A 212 13.76 34.88 9.19
CA MET A 212 13.58 34.38 7.81
C MET A 212 12.70 35.35 7.03
N ALA A 213 13.05 35.61 5.78
CA ALA A 213 12.14 36.18 4.80
C ALA A 213 11.46 35.09 3.98
N ILE A 214 10.27 35.37 3.47
CA ILE A 214 9.43 34.35 2.78
C ILE A 214 8.91 34.99 1.48
N ALA A 215 9.09 34.27 0.37
CA ALA A 215 8.39 34.55 -0.89
C ALA A 215 7.49 33.37 -1.26
N MET A 216 6.36 33.64 -1.88
CA MET A 216 5.37 32.65 -2.28
C MET A 216 5.19 32.65 -3.80
N MET A 217 5.02 31.46 -4.36
CA MET A 217 4.74 31.24 -5.77
C MET A 217 3.55 30.32 -5.90
N THR A 218 2.74 30.46 -6.95
CA THR A 218 1.60 29.59 -7.22
C THR A 218 1.86 28.79 -8.48
N SER A 219 1.78 27.47 -8.38
CA SER A 219 1.83 26.56 -9.52
C SER A 219 0.49 26.58 -10.26
N PRO A 220 0.47 26.56 -11.61
CA PRO A 220 -0.76 26.37 -12.38
C PRO A 220 -1.27 24.92 -12.33
N TYR A 221 -0.46 24.00 -11.76
CA TYR A 221 -0.76 22.57 -11.73
C TYR A 221 -1.27 22.14 -10.36
N GLY A 222 -2.00 21.01 -10.32
CA GLY A 222 -2.40 20.42 -9.06
C GLY A 222 -1.18 20.04 -8.20
N ALA A 223 -1.34 20.08 -6.88
CA ALA A 223 -0.26 19.80 -5.92
C ALA A 223 0.45 18.46 -6.19
N MET A 224 -0.31 17.45 -6.65
CA MET A 224 0.16 16.08 -6.87
C MET A 224 0.60 15.80 -8.32
N GLU A 225 0.52 16.75 -9.21
CA GLU A 225 0.99 16.62 -10.59
C GLU A 225 2.52 16.75 -10.66
N SER A 226 3.26 15.78 -10.10
CA SER A 226 4.71 15.82 -9.98
C SER A 226 5.42 15.95 -11.32
N ALA A 227 4.90 15.35 -12.39
CA ALA A 227 5.48 15.44 -13.74
C ALA A 227 5.47 16.89 -14.27
N ASN A 228 4.34 17.61 -14.13
CA ASN A 228 4.20 19.00 -14.56
C ASN A 228 4.94 19.95 -13.60
N ASN A 229 4.82 19.73 -12.30
CA ASN A 229 5.53 20.51 -11.28
C ASN A 229 7.05 20.31 -11.32
N SER A 230 7.57 19.24 -11.91
CA SER A 230 9.02 19.00 -11.95
C SER A 230 9.79 20.06 -12.73
N MET A 231 9.21 20.63 -13.80
CA MET A 231 9.83 21.73 -14.54
C MET A 231 9.90 22.98 -13.65
N LEU A 232 8.77 23.35 -13.06
CA LEU A 232 8.67 24.46 -12.12
C LEU A 232 9.69 24.34 -10.99
N VAL A 233 9.72 23.19 -10.29
CA VAL A 233 10.63 22.99 -9.14
C VAL A 233 12.09 23.10 -9.56
N ASN A 234 12.46 22.49 -10.70
CA ASN A 234 13.83 22.57 -11.21
C ASN A 234 14.23 24.01 -11.57
N GLU A 235 13.33 24.78 -12.18
CA GLU A 235 13.58 26.20 -12.52
C GLU A 235 13.71 27.04 -11.26
N VAL A 236 12.80 26.86 -10.29
CA VAL A 236 12.83 27.57 -8.99
C VAL A 236 14.10 27.22 -8.21
N ASP A 237 14.51 25.96 -8.17
CA ASP A 237 15.75 25.54 -7.50
C ASP A 237 16.98 26.13 -8.20
N SER A 238 16.97 26.23 -9.53
CA SER A 238 18.04 26.90 -10.28
C SER A 238 18.15 28.37 -9.91
N VAL A 239 17.01 29.09 -9.81
CA VAL A 239 16.97 30.47 -9.38
C VAL A 239 17.42 30.61 -7.92
N ALA A 240 17.02 29.71 -7.03
CA ALA A 240 17.47 29.70 -5.64
C ALA A 240 19.01 29.56 -5.55
N GLN A 241 19.61 28.68 -6.35
CA GLN A 241 21.07 28.53 -6.42
C GLN A 241 21.77 29.77 -6.95
N GLN A 242 21.21 30.42 -7.98
CA GLN A 242 21.74 31.65 -8.52
C GLN A 242 21.65 32.80 -7.49
N THR A 243 20.55 32.88 -6.73
CA THR A 243 20.39 33.85 -5.64
C THR A 243 21.41 33.66 -4.53
N MET A 244 21.66 32.41 -4.12
CA MET A 244 22.72 32.09 -3.12
C MET A 244 24.15 32.44 -3.58
N LEU A 245 24.36 32.47 -4.91
CA LEU A 245 25.65 32.92 -5.48
C LEU A 245 25.70 34.46 -5.57
N ALA A 246 24.57 35.12 -5.86
CA ALA A 246 24.48 36.57 -5.98
C ALA A 246 24.55 37.27 -4.62
N VAL A 247 23.96 36.68 -3.57
CA VAL A 247 23.93 37.21 -2.20
C VAL A 247 24.62 36.22 -1.25
N PRO A 248 25.96 36.27 -1.12
CA PRO A 248 26.69 35.38 -0.26
C PRO A 248 26.29 35.52 1.21
N GLY A 249 26.20 34.43 1.94
CA GLY A 249 25.81 34.42 3.37
C GLY A 249 24.32 34.16 3.60
N VAL A 250 23.50 34.15 2.55
CA VAL A 250 22.11 33.77 2.60
C VAL A 250 21.97 32.34 2.10
N ASP A 251 21.08 31.57 2.73
CA ASP A 251 20.65 30.24 2.34
C ASP A 251 19.18 30.32 1.88
N VAL A 252 18.88 29.70 0.74
CA VAL A 252 17.53 29.71 0.14
C VAL A 252 17.06 28.29 -0.02
N ALA A 253 15.91 27.97 0.56
CA ALA A 253 15.31 26.68 0.41
C ALA A 253 13.83 26.78 0.02
N THR A 254 13.42 25.85 -0.82
CA THR A 254 12.06 25.78 -1.34
C THR A 254 11.28 24.67 -0.65
N THR A 255 9.99 24.89 -0.38
CA THR A 255 9.07 23.92 0.20
C THR A 255 7.64 24.16 -0.32
N GLY A 256 6.74 23.27 0.00
CA GLY A 256 5.35 23.32 -0.45
C GLY A 256 4.94 21.96 -1.02
N ALA A 257 3.64 21.72 -1.14
CA ALA A 257 3.15 20.43 -1.60
C ALA A 257 3.67 20.01 -2.99
N PRO A 258 3.78 20.93 -4.00
CA PRO A 258 4.39 20.59 -5.29
C PRO A 258 5.87 20.17 -5.16
N VAL A 259 6.65 20.84 -4.32
CA VAL A 259 8.08 20.54 -4.09
C VAL A 259 8.23 19.17 -3.42
N ILE A 260 7.42 18.89 -2.40
CA ILE A 260 7.42 17.61 -1.70
C ILE A 260 6.99 16.48 -2.65
N ALA A 261 5.96 16.69 -3.47
CA ALA A 261 5.51 15.70 -4.44
C ALA A 261 6.59 15.37 -5.50
N VAL A 262 7.24 16.40 -6.04
CA VAL A 262 8.36 16.24 -6.99
C VAL A 262 9.55 15.57 -6.31
N GLY A 263 9.88 15.96 -5.08
CA GLY A 263 10.93 15.33 -4.27
C GLY A 263 10.68 13.84 -4.03
N ASN A 264 9.47 13.47 -3.61
CA ASN A 264 9.04 12.07 -3.44
C ASN A 264 9.18 11.28 -4.76
N ALA A 265 8.59 11.78 -5.84
CA ALA A 265 8.61 11.12 -7.13
C ALA A 265 10.04 10.93 -7.66
N SER A 266 10.87 11.97 -7.57
CA SER A 266 12.26 11.92 -8.01
C SER A 266 13.08 10.95 -7.16
N GLN A 267 12.91 10.97 -5.83
CA GLN A 267 13.60 10.06 -4.93
C GLN A 267 13.16 8.61 -5.12
N ILE A 268 11.87 8.36 -5.31
CA ILE A 268 11.37 7.00 -5.63
C ILE A 268 11.98 6.49 -6.95
N LYS A 269 12.06 7.34 -7.99
CA LYS A 269 12.69 6.98 -9.27
C LYS A 269 14.16 6.63 -9.09
N GLU A 270 14.90 7.44 -8.34
CA GLU A 270 16.32 7.23 -8.09
C GLU A 270 16.56 5.98 -7.25
N ASP A 271 15.84 5.83 -6.14
CA ASP A 271 15.92 4.65 -5.27
C ASP A 271 15.54 3.37 -6.01
N SER A 272 14.47 3.40 -6.80
CA SER A 272 14.04 2.27 -7.62
C SER A 272 15.11 1.88 -8.66
N LYS A 273 15.73 2.86 -9.32
CA LYS A 273 16.81 2.64 -10.26
C LYS A 273 18.02 1.98 -9.58
N TRP A 274 18.42 2.47 -8.42
CA TRP A 274 19.52 1.90 -7.65
C TRP A 274 19.18 0.51 -7.11
N ALA A 275 18.00 0.33 -6.51
CA ALA A 275 17.54 -0.95 -5.98
C ALA A 275 17.46 -2.03 -7.07
N ILE A 276 16.86 -1.72 -8.22
CA ILE A 276 16.79 -2.64 -9.36
C ILE A 276 18.20 -2.96 -9.89
N SER A 277 19.08 -1.96 -10.03
CA SER A 277 20.42 -2.16 -10.54
C SER A 277 21.26 -3.04 -9.61
N ILE A 278 21.22 -2.78 -8.29
CA ILE A 278 21.91 -3.58 -7.27
C ILE A 278 21.33 -4.99 -7.24
N SER A 279 20.02 -5.11 -7.19
CA SER A 279 19.30 -6.39 -7.15
C SER A 279 19.65 -7.26 -8.37
N VAL A 280 19.48 -6.72 -9.57
CA VAL A 280 19.80 -7.44 -10.81
C VAL A 280 21.27 -7.85 -10.85
N THR A 281 22.18 -6.95 -10.50
CA THR A 281 23.64 -7.24 -10.50
C THR A 281 23.97 -8.37 -9.52
N LEU A 282 23.48 -8.30 -8.27
CA LEU A 282 23.77 -9.32 -7.25
C LEU A 282 23.08 -10.65 -7.57
N ILE A 283 21.85 -10.62 -8.09
CA ILE A 283 21.16 -11.83 -8.56
C ILE A 283 21.92 -12.46 -9.72
N LEU A 284 22.39 -11.67 -10.69
CA LEU A 284 23.20 -12.18 -11.81
C LEU A 284 24.49 -12.81 -11.30
N LEU A 285 25.20 -12.16 -10.38
CA LEU A 285 26.43 -12.70 -9.77
C LEU A 285 26.13 -14.02 -9.05
N LEU A 286 25.08 -14.10 -8.24
CA LEU A 286 24.67 -15.32 -7.54
C LEU A 286 24.32 -16.43 -8.53
N LEU A 287 23.57 -16.13 -9.60
CA LEU A 287 23.19 -17.09 -10.60
C LEU A 287 24.39 -17.57 -11.44
N VAL A 288 25.33 -16.68 -11.79
CA VAL A 288 26.60 -17.05 -12.45
C VAL A 288 27.41 -17.99 -11.55
N PHE A 289 27.48 -17.71 -10.26
CA PHE A 289 28.14 -18.56 -9.28
C PHE A 289 27.46 -19.93 -9.16
N SER A 290 26.11 -19.94 -9.18
CA SER A 290 25.32 -21.16 -9.02
C SER A 290 25.35 -22.04 -10.30
N PHE A 291 25.13 -21.44 -11.47
CA PHE A 291 24.90 -22.21 -12.71
C PHE A 291 26.14 -22.41 -13.59
N ARG A 292 27.13 -21.56 -13.51
CA ARG A 292 28.32 -21.55 -14.39
C ARG A 292 28.04 -21.58 -15.91
N LYS A 293 26.76 -21.57 -16.32
CA LYS A 293 26.31 -21.61 -17.73
C LYS A 293 25.49 -20.35 -18.04
N VAL A 294 26.07 -19.40 -18.76
CA VAL A 294 25.41 -18.13 -19.13
C VAL A 294 24.06 -18.34 -19.84
N LYS A 295 23.91 -19.44 -20.56
CA LYS A 295 22.66 -19.77 -21.26
C LYS A 295 21.48 -19.93 -20.28
N ASN A 296 21.67 -20.62 -19.16
CA ASN A 296 20.61 -20.83 -18.16
C ASN A 296 20.19 -19.50 -17.54
N LEU A 297 21.16 -18.64 -17.30
CA LEU A 297 20.95 -17.29 -16.82
C LEU A 297 20.08 -16.46 -17.80
N LEU A 298 20.41 -16.49 -19.10
CA LEU A 298 19.64 -15.80 -20.13
C LEU A 298 18.20 -16.31 -20.20
N LEU A 299 17.98 -17.61 -20.04
CA LEU A 299 16.65 -18.21 -20.06
C LEU A 299 15.79 -17.77 -18.88
N ILE A 300 16.39 -17.66 -17.69
CA ILE A 300 15.71 -17.12 -16.50
C ILE A 300 15.35 -15.65 -16.75
N GLY A 301 16.29 -14.84 -17.26
CA GLY A 301 16.06 -13.45 -17.59
C GLY A 301 14.92 -13.25 -18.59
N VAL A 302 14.89 -14.04 -19.66
CA VAL A 302 13.81 -13.99 -20.67
C VAL A 302 12.46 -14.35 -20.06
N ALA A 303 12.40 -15.34 -19.15
CA ALA A 303 11.16 -15.69 -18.46
C ALA A 303 10.61 -14.53 -17.62
N ILE A 304 11.49 -13.82 -16.92
CA ILE A 304 11.12 -12.67 -16.09
C ILE A 304 10.64 -11.50 -16.96
N ILE A 305 11.38 -11.17 -18.02
CA ILE A 305 11.01 -10.10 -18.95
C ILE A 305 9.64 -10.40 -19.58
N PHE A 306 9.39 -11.64 -19.96
CA PHE A 306 8.09 -12.05 -20.48
C PHE A 306 6.98 -11.90 -19.44
N GLY A 307 7.22 -12.32 -18.19
CA GLY A 307 6.27 -12.14 -17.09
C GLY A 307 5.96 -10.67 -16.82
N TRP A 308 6.99 -9.81 -16.82
CA TRP A 308 6.84 -8.36 -16.67
C TRP A 308 6.02 -7.74 -17.81
N LEU A 309 6.35 -8.07 -19.06
CA LEU A 309 5.57 -7.61 -20.22
C LEU A 309 4.12 -8.10 -20.18
N PHE A 310 3.90 -9.33 -19.71
CA PHE A 310 2.57 -9.88 -19.54
C PHE A 310 1.76 -9.09 -18.52
N ALA A 311 2.34 -8.78 -17.36
CA ALA A 311 1.70 -7.98 -16.31
C ALA A 311 1.35 -6.59 -16.83
N MET A 312 2.32 -5.86 -17.35
CA MET A 312 2.14 -4.49 -17.82
C MET A 312 1.15 -4.42 -19.00
N GLY A 313 1.19 -5.41 -19.92
CA GLY A 313 0.26 -5.47 -21.04
C GLY A 313 -1.19 -5.70 -20.57
N PHE A 314 -1.42 -6.59 -19.61
CA PHE A 314 -2.77 -6.83 -19.09
C PHE A 314 -3.28 -5.65 -18.24
N ILE A 315 -2.42 -5.00 -17.45
CA ILE A 315 -2.78 -3.79 -16.72
C ILE A 315 -3.18 -2.68 -17.69
N ALA A 316 -2.45 -2.49 -18.78
CA ALA A 316 -2.79 -1.50 -19.80
C ALA A 316 -4.18 -1.67 -20.44
N VAL A 317 -4.73 -2.89 -20.42
CA VAL A 317 -6.11 -3.15 -20.86
C VAL A 317 -7.14 -2.85 -19.78
N MET A 318 -6.79 -3.06 -18.52
CA MET A 318 -7.72 -2.92 -17.40
C MET A 318 -7.71 -1.51 -16.79
N ARG A 319 -6.61 -0.78 -16.93
CA ARG A 319 -6.35 0.52 -16.32
C ARG A 319 -5.72 1.47 -17.32
N SER A 320 -6.02 2.78 -17.19
CA SER A 320 -5.38 3.84 -17.99
C SER A 320 -4.00 4.22 -17.47
N ASP A 321 -3.77 4.05 -16.19
CA ASP A 321 -2.58 4.46 -15.44
C ASP A 321 -2.18 3.43 -14.39
N VAL A 322 -0.94 3.50 -13.96
CA VAL A 322 -0.34 2.64 -12.93
C VAL A 322 0.55 3.48 -12.01
N SER A 323 0.49 3.22 -10.71
CA SER A 323 1.35 3.89 -9.74
C SER A 323 2.83 3.54 -9.95
N LEU A 324 3.69 4.57 -10.02
CA LEU A 324 5.14 4.40 -10.18
C LEU A 324 5.78 3.67 -8.99
N ILE A 325 5.22 3.85 -7.79
CA ILE A 325 5.70 3.18 -6.57
C ILE A 325 5.53 1.67 -6.68
N VAL A 326 4.45 1.21 -7.32
CA VAL A 326 4.23 -0.22 -7.59
C VAL A 326 5.37 -0.81 -8.44
N LEU A 327 5.91 -0.04 -9.39
CA LEU A 327 7.08 -0.46 -10.17
C LEU A 327 8.35 -0.48 -9.33
N GLY A 328 8.51 0.44 -8.39
CA GLY A 328 9.61 0.43 -7.41
C GLY A 328 9.60 -0.83 -6.54
N ILE A 329 8.43 -1.20 -6.02
CA ILE A 329 8.21 -2.45 -5.28
C ILE A 329 8.32 -3.67 -6.20
N GLY A 330 8.16 -3.49 -7.51
CA GLY A 330 8.28 -4.52 -8.53
C GLY A 330 9.62 -5.29 -8.49
N SER A 331 10.69 -4.70 -7.97
CA SER A 331 11.97 -5.39 -7.74
C SER A 331 11.82 -6.61 -6.83
N ILE A 332 10.97 -6.52 -5.81
CA ILE A 332 10.64 -7.63 -4.91
C ILE A 332 9.87 -8.72 -5.67
N ILE A 333 8.88 -8.31 -6.47
CA ILE A 333 8.05 -9.24 -7.24
C ILE A 333 8.88 -9.96 -8.32
N ILE A 334 9.86 -9.27 -8.92
CA ILE A 334 10.86 -9.89 -9.80
C ILE A 334 11.62 -10.98 -9.06
N GLY A 335 12.06 -10.73 -7.83
CA GLY A 335 12.71 -11.73 -6.98
C GLY A 335 11.85 -12.97 -6.76
N ILE A 336 10.53 -12.80 -6.55
CA ILE A 336 9.55 -13.90 -6.44
C ILE A 336 9.44 -14.67 -7.76
N ALA A 337 9.26 -13.96 -8.87
CA ALA A 337 9.06 -14.54 -10.19
C ALA A 337 10.26 -15.37 -10.66
N VAL A 338 11.49 -15.00 -10.26
CA VAL A 338 12.74 -15.74 -10.57
C VAL A 338 12.66 -17.18 -10.06
N ASN A 339 11.95 -17.47 -8.99
CA ASN A 339 11.91 -18.80 -8.38
C ASN A 339 11.37 -19.85 -9.34
N TYR A 340 10.35 -19.56 -10.12
CA TYR A 340 9.73 -20.53 -11.02
C TYR A 340 10.69 -21.03 -12.12
N PRO A 341 11.31 -20.16 -12.94
CA PRO A 341 12.30 -20.61 -13.92
C PRO A 341 13.56 -21.17 -13.26
N LEU A 342 13.96 -20.67 -12.10
CA LEU A 342 15.10 -21.15 -11.32
C LEU A 342 14.92 -22.62 -10.91
N HIS A 343 13.81 -22.96 -10.24
CA HIS A 343 13.52 -24.33 -9.82
C HIS A 343 13.43 -25.27 -11.00
N PHE A 344 12.79 -24.84 -12.12
CA PHE A 344 12.70 -25.65 -13.33
C PHE A 344 14.08 -25.93 -13.92
N VAL A 345 14.94 -24.91 -14.06
CA VAL A 345 16.28 -25.07 -14.65
C VAL A 345 17.20 -25.90 -13.75
N LEU A 346 17.18 -25.70 -12.42
CA LEU A 346 17.96 -26.50 -11.49
C LEU A 346 17.55 -27.97 -11.53
N HIS A 347 16.25 -28.23 -11.64
CA HIS A 347 15.76 -29.61 -11.68
C HIS A 347 16.10 -30.33 -13.00
N THR A 348 16.39 -29.60 -14.10
CA THR A 348 16.88 -30.21 -15.35
C THR A 348 18.28 -30.83 -15.21
N ASP A 349 19.02 -30.45 -14.18
CA ASP A 349 20.33 -31.02 -13.88
C ASP A 349 20.24 -32.39 -13.17
N HIS A 350 19.07 -32.74 -12.61
CA HIS A 350 18.84 -33.98 -11.85
C HIS A 350 18.05 -35.04 -12.62
N SER A 351 17.18 -34.64 -13.55
CA SER A 351 16.28 -35.57 -14.28
C SER A 351 16.83 -35.97 -15.64
N GLY A 352 16.57 -37.19 -16.05
CA GLY A 352 17.09 -37.76 -17.30
C GLY A 352 16.58 -37.05 -18.58
N THR A 353 15.31 -36.61 -18.61
CA THR A 353 14.69 -35.95 -19.79
C THR A 353 13.88 -34.73 -19.39
N VAL A 354 13.74 -33.73 -20.29
CA VAL A 354 12.89 -32.54 -20.04
C VAL A 354 11.44 -32.94 -19.79
N ARG A 355 10.98 -34.06 -20.34
CA ARG A 355 9.63 -34.57 -20.12
C ARG A 355 9.43 -35.11 -18.69
N GLU A 356 10.48 -35.73 -18.12
CA GLU A 356 10.49 -36.17 -16.72
C GLU A 356 10.50 -34.94 -15.78
N VAL A 357 11.33 -33.94 -16.08
CA VAL A 357 11.33 -32.66 -15.34
C VAL A 357 9.92 -32.05 -15.30
N LEU A 358 9.24 -31.96 -16.45
CA LEU A 358 7.87 -31.48 -16.49
C LEU A 358 6.93 -32.35 -15.65
N LYS A 359 7.05 -33.69 -15.71
CA LYS A 359 6.22 -34.62 -14.93
C LYS A 359 6.36 -34.35 -13.42
N GLU A 360 7.56 -34.06 -12.95
CA GLU A 360 7.88 -33.85 -11.53
C GLU A 360 7.58 -32.43 -11.08
N MET A 361 7.86 -31.40 -11.92
CA MET A 361 7.82 -30.00 -11.52
C MET A 361 6.50 -29.26 -11.78
N VAL A 362 5.65 -29.74 -12.70
CA VAL A 362 4.37 -29.07 -13.03
C VAL A 362 3.49 -28.92 -11.79
N SER A 363 3.39 -29.96 -10.95
CA SER A 363 2.50 -29.93 -9.78
C SER A 363 2.98 -28.91 -8.73
N PRO A 364 4.19 -29.00 -8.17
CA PRO A 364 4.65 -28.07 -7.16
C PRO A 364 4.73 -26.61 -7.69
N LEU A 365 5.20 -26.41 -8.94
CA LEU A 365 5.27 -25.06 -9.52
C LEU A 365 3.89 -24.41 -9.72
N LEU A 366 2.89 -25.19 -10.17
CA LEU A 366 1.53 -24.65 -10.35
C LEU A 366 0.85 -24.37 -9.02
N ILE A 367 1.05 -25.24 -8.03
CA ILE A 367 0.44 -25.07 -6.71
C ILE A 367 0.99 -23.79 -6.09
N GLY A 368 2.32 -23.67 -5.99
CA GLY A 368 2.97 -22.50 -5.46
C GLY A 368 2.59 -21.22 -6.23
N ASN A 369 2.52 -21.28 -7.57
CA ASN A 369 2.09 -20.13 -8.33
C ASN A 369 0.64 -19.71 -8.05
N ILE A 370 -0.29 -20.66 -7.99
CA ILE A 370 -1.71 -20.37 -7.74
C ILE A 370 -1.92 -19.79 -6.34
N THR A 371 -1.23 -20.33 -5.33
CA THR A 371 -1.29 -19.80 -3.96
C THR A 371 -0.74 -18.39 -3.87
N THR A 372 0.42 -18.14 -4.49
CA THR A 372 1.05 -16.82 -4.52
C THR A 372 0.20 -15.81 -5.29
N VAL A 373 -0.34 -16.18 -6.46
CA VAL A 373 -1.29 -15.36 -7.22
C VAL A 373 -2.53 -15.07 -6.39
N GLY A 374 -3.06 -16.05 -5.67
CA GLY A 374 -4.20 -15.88 -4.78
C GLY A 374 -3.92 -14.93 -3.61
N ALA A 375 -2.73 -15.00 -3.02
CA ALA A 375 -2.30 -14.08 -1.98
C ALA A 375 -2.23 -12.64 -2.49
N PHE A 376 -1.63 -12.38 -3.66
CA PHE A 376 -1.61 -11.04 -4.25
C PHE A 376 -2.98 -10.57 -4.73
N ALA A 377 -3.82 -11.47 -5.23
CA ALA A 377 -5.18 -11.15 -5.64
C ALA A 377 -6.06 -10.69 -4.45
N SER A 378 -5.72 -11.05 -3.21
CA SER A 378 -6.41 -10.54 -2.01
C SER A 378 -6.25 -9.04 -1.80
N LEU A 379 -5.27 -8.39 -2.46
CA LEU A 379 -5.10 -6.92 -2.45
C LEU A 379 -6.11 -6.20 -3.37
N ILE A 380 -6.70 -6.90 -4.35
CA ILE A 380 -7.56 -6.28 -5.37
C ILE A 380 -8.84 -5.63 -4.78
N PRO A 381 -9.49 -6.21 -3.76
CA PRO A 381 -10.69 -5.62 -3.16
C PRO A 381 -10.44 -4.43 -2.23
N LEU A 382 -9.17 -4.11 -1.90
CA LEU A 382 -8.83 -3.00 -1.01
C LEU A 382 -9.15 -1.64 -1.63
N ASP A 383 -9.44 -0.67 -0.78
CA ASP A 383 -9.75 0.70 -1.21
C ASP A 383 -8.52 1.47 -1.69
N ALA A 384 -7.32 1.13 -1.20
CA ALA A 384 -6.07 1.74 -1.63
C ALA A 384 -5.71 1.42 -3.10
N PRO A 385 -5.74 2.39 -4.04
CA PRO A 385 -5.50 2.15 -5.47
C PRO A 385 -4.13 1.52 -5.75
N ALA A 386 -3.07 1.96 -5.07
CA ALA A 386 -1.72 1.44 -5.26
C ALA A 386 -1.58 -0.02 -4.80
N LEU A 387 -2.25 -0.43 -3.70
CA LEU A 387 -2.26 -1.83 -3.26
C LEU A 387 -3.02 -2.72 -4.25
N ARG A 388 -4.12 -2.23 -4.81
CA ARG A 388 -4.87 -2.91 -5.88
C ARG A 388 -4.02 -3.10 -7.12
N ASP A 389 -3.32 -2.07 -7.57
CA ASP A 389 -2.43 -2.12 -8.74
C ASP A 389 -1.26 -3.07 -8.50
N LEU A 390 -0.69 -3.08 -7.29
CA LEU A 390 0.35 -4.03 -6.88
C LEU A 390 -0.16 -5.48 -6.93
N GLY A 391 -1.36 -5.72 -6.42
CA GLY A 391 -2.00 -7.03 -6.47
C GLY A 391 -2.19 -7.54 -7.90
N LEU A 392 -2.69 -6.68 -8.80
CA LEU A 392 -2.85 -6.98 -10.23
C LEU A 392 -1.50 -7.21 -10.91
N PHE A 393 -0.53 -6.33 -10.67
CA PHE A 393 0.81 -6.45 -11.25
C PHE A 393 1.49 -7.75 -10.85
N ALA A 394 1.50 -8.07 -9.56
CA ALA A 394 2.10 -9.30 -9.05
C ALA A 394 1.39 -10.54 -9.60
N ALA A 395 0.06 -10.59 -9.54
CA ALA A 395 -0.73 -11.70 -10.04
C ALA A 395 -0.46 -11.97 -11.51
N PHE A 396 -0.53 -10.95 -12.38
CA PHE A 396 -0.28 -11.13 -13.82
C PHE A 396 1.18 -11.45 -14.13
N MET A 397 2.14 -10.88 -13.40
CA MET A 397 3.56 -11.19 -13.57
C MET A 397 3.85 -12.67 -13.27
N LEU A 398 3.29 -13.19 -12.19
CA LEU A 398 3.46 -14.59 -11.80
C LEU A 398 2.77 -15.54 -12.79
N VAL A 399 1.55 -15.21 -13.22
CA VAL A 399 0.83 -15.96 -14.26
C VAL A 399 1.61 -15.97 -15.59
N GLY A 400 2.12 -14.82 -16.01
CA GLY A 400 2.94 -14.72 -17.23
C GLY A 400 4.22 -15.54 -17.12
N THR A 401 4.90 -15.46 -15.99
CA THR A 401 6.15 -16.19 -15.74
C THR A 401 5.92 -17.70 -15.74
N ILE A 402 4.91 -18.22 -15.04
CA ILE A 402 4.63 -19.65 -15.00
C ILE A 402 4.18 -20.19 -16.36
N LEU A 403 3.42 -19.40 -17.11
CA LEU A 403 3.04 -19.74 -18.47
C LEU A 403 4.28 -19.89 -19.36
N PHE A 404 5.23 -18.97 -19.26
CA PHE A 404 6.50 -19.09 -19.99
C PHE A 404 7.28 -20.34 -19.54
N VAL A 405 7.40 -20.58 -18.24
CA VAL A 405 8.16 -21.69 -17.66
C VAL A 405 7.60 -23.05 -18.07
N LEU A 406 6.29 -23.22 -18.11
CA LEU A 406 5.66 -24.51 -18.41
C LEU A 406 5.44 -24.75 -19.90
N VAL A 407 5.29 -23.69 -20.71
CA VAL A 407 4.97 -23.80 -22.15
C VAL A 407 6.21 -23.60 -23.03
N PHE A 408 6.98 -22.54 -22.79
CA PHE A 408 8.06 -22.15 -23.71
C PHE A 408 9.45 -22.60 -23.24
N LEU A 409 9.76 -22.49 -21.95
CA LEU A 409 11.07 -22.81 -21.39
C LEU A 409 11.52 -24.26 -21.67
N PRO A 410 10.64 -25.30 -21.62
CA PRO A 410 11.02 -26.70 -21.91
C PRO A 410 11.59 -26.92 -23.31
N HIS A 411 11.21 -26.06 -24.29
CA HIS A 411 11.70 -26.13 -25.67
C HIS A 411 13.04 -25.41 -25.88
N LEU A 412 13.43 -24.51 -24.92
CA LEU A 412 14.65 -23.71 -24.97
C LEU A 412 15.82 -24.33 -24.19
N VAL A 413 15.52 -25.15 -23.18
CA VAL A 413 16.52 -25.85 -22.36
C VAL A 413 17.07 -27.06 -23.13
N LYS A 414 18.40 -27.26 -23.10
CA LYS A 414 19.05 -28.44 -23.67
C LYS A 414 19.35 -29.45 -22.56
N LYS A 415 19.21 -30.74 -22.91
CA LYS A 415 19.60 -31.87 -22.08
C LYS A 415 21.07 -31.78 -21.68
N ARG A 416 21.40 -32.10 -20.43
CA ARG A 416 22.76 -32.30 -19.94
C ARG A 416 23.29 -33.68 -20.36
N GLN A 417 24.58 -33.80 -20.69
CA GLN A 417 25.24 -35.08 -20.85
C GLN A 417 25.54 -35.65 -19.45
N ALA A 418 25.33 -36.94 -19.28
CA ALA A 418 25.29 -37.66 -17.98
C ALA A 418 26.66 -37.80 -17.25
N GLU A 419 27.73 -37.13 -17.66
CA GLU A 419 29.08 -37.33 -17.14
C GLU A 419 29.55 -36.29 -16.11
N GLU A 420 28.74 -35.26 -15.78
CA GLU A 420 29.16 -34.29 -14.76
C GLU A 420 28.56 -34.68 -13.39
N GLU A 421 29.43 -34.91 -12.40
CA GLU A 421 29.01 -35.11 -11.00
C GLU A 421 28.14 -33.98 -10.46
N GLU A 422 27.10 -34.36 -9.74
CA GLU A 422 26.14 -33.49 -9.07
C GLU A 422 26.85 -32.72 -7.95
N ARG A 423 27.21 -31.45 -8.21
CA ARG A 423 27.70 -30.54 -7.17
C ARG A 423 26.60 -29.58 -6.77
N LEU A 424 26.02 -29.83 -5.61
CA LEU A 424 25.12 -28.88 -4.97
C LEU A 424 25.91 -27.63 -4.58
N THR A 425 25.49 -26.47 -5.03
CA THR A 425 26.18 -25.19 -4.77
C THR A 425 26.31 -24.90 -3.27
N PHE A 426 25.24 -25.18 -2.52
CA PHE A 426 25.18 -25.05 -1.06
C PHE A 426 25.01 -26.41 -0.37
N GLY A 427 25.72 -27.46 -0.83
CA GLY A 427 25.55 -28.84 -0.37
C GLY A 427 25.71 -29.03 1.13
N LYS A 428 26.60 -28.29 1.80
CA LYS A 428 26.75 -28.33 3.27
C LYS A 428 25.49 -27.84 3.99
N ILE A 429 24.86 -26.77 3.52
CA ILE A 429 23.65 -26.18 4.11
C ILE A 429 22.44 -27.07 3.77
N SER A 430 22.32 -27.50 2.52
CA SER A 430 21.19 -28.31 2.06
C SER A 430 21.18 -29.72 2.69
N SER A 431 22.31 -30.22 3.16
CA SER A 431 22.43 -31.50 3.88
C SER A 431 22.11 -31.39 5.38
N MET A 432 21.92 -30.18 5.91
CA MET A 432 21.53 -30.02 7.32
C MET A 432 20.15 -30.65 7.57
N SER A 433 20.09 -31.45 8.62
CA SER A 433 18.91 -32.23 9.00
C SER A 433 18.43 -31.81 10.38
N PRO A 434 17.68 -30.70 10.50
CA PRO A 434 17.18 -30.23 11.79
C PRO A 434 16.24 -31.24 12.46
N GLU A 435 15.62 -32.11 11.68
CA GLU A 435 14.74 -33.19 12.15
C GLU A 435 15.41 -34.21 13.10
N ARG A 436 16.75 -34.21 13.16
CA ARG A 436 17.49 -35.06 14.12
C ARG A 436 17.47 -34.50 15.53
N HIS A 437 17.16 -33.21 15.70
CA HIS A 437 17.26 -32.47 16.95
C HIS A 437 15.87 -32.13 17.51
N ARG A 438 15.24 -33.07 18.21
CA ARG A 438 13.87 -32.89 18.78
C ARG A 438 13.74 -31.72 19.75
N TRP A 439 14.83 -31.26 20.38
CA TRP A 439 14.80 -30.13 21.29
C TRP A 439 14.49 -28.80 20.55
N LEU A 440 14.76 -28.72 19.24
CA LEU A 440 14.39 -27.55 18.41
C LEU A 440 12.89 -27.27 18.45
N LEU A 441 12.06 -28.31 18.54
CA LEU A 441 10.61 -28.14 18.65
C LEU A 441 10.23 -27.34 19.91
N TRP A 442 10.89 -27.66 21.04
CA TRP A 442 10.65 -26.95 22.29
C TRP A 442 11.16 -25.51 22.27
N VAL A 443 12.28 -25.25 21.60
CA VAL A 443 12.79 -23.89 21.40
C VAL A 443 11.85 -23.07 20.53
N ILE A 444 11.38 -23.65 19.41
CA ILE A 444 10.41 -22.97 18.55
C ILE A 444 9.13 -22.67 19.33
N LEU A 445 8.64 -23.62 20.10
CA LEU A 445 7.43 -23.43 20.92
C LEU A 445 7.62 -22.31 21.96
N ALA A 446 8.75 -22.32 22.67
CA ALA A 446 9.06 -21.30 23.68
C ALA A 446 9.18 -19.89 23.05
N LEU A 447 9.90 -19.79 21.92
CA LEU A 447 10.02 -18.52 21.19
C LEU A 447 8.67 -18.07 20.62
N THR A 448 7.85 -19.00 20.13
CA THR A 448 6.50 -18.68 19.65
C THR A 448 5.61 -18.11 20.75
N LEU A 449 5.73 -18.63 21.98
CA LEU A 449 5.00 -18.08 23.13
C LEU A 449 5.50 -16.66 23.48
N ILE A 450 6.82 -16.44 23.46
CA ILE A 450 7.42 -15.13 23.72
C ILE A 450 6.99 -14.13 22.64
N PHE A 451 7.20 -14.45 21.37
CA PHE A 451 6.82 -13.53 20.28
C PHE A 451 5.30 -13.39 20.15
N GLY A 452 4.54 -14.45 20.48
CA GLY A 452 3.07 -14.36 20.56
C GLY A 452 2.59 -13.39 21.63
N TRP A 453 3.32 -13.27 22.75
CA TRP A 453 3.02 -12.24 23.75
C TRP A 453 3.28 -10.84 23.21
N TYR A 454 4.46 -10.60 22.63
CA TYR A 454 4.80 -9.29 22.04
C TYR A 454 3.93 -8.93 20.84
N SER A 455 3.41 -9.91 20.10
CA SER A 455 2.55 -9.63 18.94
C SER A 455 1.21 -8.97 19.28
N LEU A 456 0.82 -8.97 20.56
CA LEU A 456 -0.39 -8.27 21.03
C LEU A 456 -0.22 -6.75 21.04
N ASP A 457 1.01 -6.25 21.08
CA ASP A 457 1.36 -4.82 21.12
C ASP A 457 1.75 -4.28 19.72
N THR A 458 1.24 -4.89 18.65
CA THR A 458 1.50 -4.42 17.29
C THR A 458 0.96 -3.01 17.10
N SER A 459 1.81 -2.08 16.63
CA SER A 459 1.48 -0.67 16.43
C SER A 459 1.54 -0.26 14.95
N PHE A 460 0.75 0.77 14.60
CA PHE A 460 0.67 1.31 13.26
C PHE A 460 1.13 2.77 13.26
N ASP A 461 2.02 3.13 12.33
CA ASP A 461 2.41 4.51 12.09
C ASP A 461 1.43 5.13 11.09
N THR A 462 0.68 6.09 11.57
CA THR A 462 -0.33 6.84 10.81
C THR A 462 0.13 8.23 10.40
N ASN A 463 1.34 8.60 10.80
CA ASN A 463 1.88 9.91 10.51
C ASN A 463 2.36 9.97 9.04
N MET A 464 1.59 10.64 8.20
CA MET A 464 1.91 10.79 6.78
C MET A 464 3.23 11.51 6.52
N HIS A 465 3.72 12.32 7.47
CA HIS A 465 5.01 12.97 7.34
C HIS A 465 6.19 11.98 7.39
N HIS A 466 6.04 10.85 8.10
CA HIS A 466 7.07 9.81 8.16
C HIS A 466 7.18 8.99 6.87
N ILE A 467 6.18 9.08 6.00
CA ILE A 467 6.14 8.35 4.73
C ILE A 467 6.73 9.18 3.59
N ASN A 468 6.61 10.52 3.68
CA ASN A 468 7.10 11.45 2.68
C ASN A 468 8.62 11.64 2.77
N TYR A 469 9.28 11.71 1.62
CA TYR A 469 10.68 12.10 1.55
C TYR A 469 10.80 13.62 1.60
N MET A 470 11.59 14.09 2.55
CA MET A 470 12.03 15.48 2.65
C MET A 470 13.53 15.50 2.87
N SER A 471 14.23 16.45 2.24
CA SER A 471 15.65 16.65 2.52
C SER A 471 15.84 17.17 3.96
N ASP A 472 17.04 16.96 4.52
CA ASP A 472 17.37 17.44 5.87
C ASP A 472 17.12 18.95 6.02
N THR A 473 17.46 19.74 4.99
CA THR A 473 17.21 21.17 4.94
C THR A 473 15.71 21.51 4.95
N GLN A 474 14.90 20.78 4.20
CA GLN A 474 13.45 20.99 4.18
C GLN A 474 12.82 20.63 5.52
N THR A 475 13.26 19.54 6.14
CA THR A 475 12.77 19.10 7.46
C THR A 475 13.09 20.12 8.55
N GLU A 476 14.32 20.63 8.58
CA GLU A 476 14.74 21.66 9.53
C GLU A 476 13.99 22.97 9.34
N LEU A 477 13.80 23.43 8.10
CA LEU A 477 13.05 24.63 7.78
C LEU A 477 11.58 24.52 8.13
N LEU A 478 10.96 23.39 7.81
CA LEU A 478 9.55 23.15 8.14
C LEU A 478 9.33 23.09 9.66
N SER A 479 10.26 22.47 10.40
CA SER A 479 10.23 22.46 11.87
C SER A 479 10.39 23.85 12.47
N SER A 480 11.29 24.67 11.93
CA SER A 480 11.49 26.05 12.36
C SER A 480 10.30 26.95 12.02
N MET A 481 9.67 26.76 10.87
CA MET A 481 8.39 27.43 10.50
C MET A 481 7.29 27.09 11.49
N ARG A 482 7.07 25.80 11.77
CA ARG A 482 6.05 25.36 12.74
C ARG A 482 6.28 25.94 14.13
N ALA A 483 7.51 25.90 14.61
CA ALA A 483 7.89 26.47 15.90
C ALA A 483 7.66 27.99 15.98
N THR A 484 7.90 28.71 14.87
CA THR A 484 7.77 30.16 14.80
C THR A 484 6.32 30.59 14.54
N ALA A 485 5.58 29.80 13.75
CA ALA A 485 4.21 30.09 13.33
C ALA A 485 3.15 29.67 14.37
N GLY A 486 3.51 28.93 15.40
CA GLY A 486 2.54 28.44 16.41
C GLY A 486 1.43 27.57 15.80
N LEU A 487 1.66 27.05 14.58
CA LEU A 487 0.71 26.24 13.84
C LEU A 487 0.62 24.85 14.51
N ASN A 488 -0.20 24.75 15.51
CA ASN A 488 -0.66 23.46 16.01
C ASN A 488 -1.87 23.05 15.16
N ASP A 489 -1.63 22.34 14.07
CA ASP A 489 -2.69 21.77 13.21
C ASP A 489 -3.62 20.78 13.93
N THR A 490 -3.34 20.48 15.18
CA THR A 490 -3.99 19.41 15.94
C THR A 490 -5.34 19.75 16.53
N ALA A 491 -5.80 21.01 16.46
CA ALA A 491 -7.03 21.44 17.11
C ALA A 491 -8.07 22.07 16.16
N ASN A 492 -7.85 22.01 14.85
CA ASN A 492 -8.74 22.63 13.86
C ASN A 492 -9.68 21.60 13.24
N VAL A 493 -10.99 21.89 13.27
CA VAL A 493 -12.03 21.16 12.50
C VAL A 493 -12.39 21.99 11.28
N TYR A 494 -12.36 21.39 10.11
CA TYR A 494 -12.78 21.98 8.86
C TYR A 494 -14.23 21.64 8.58
N ILE A 495 -15.05 22.65 8.31
CA ILE A 495 -16.43 22.52 7.86
C ILE A 495 -16.49 22.79 6.37
N VAL A 496 -17.11 21.89 5.64
CA VAL A 496 -17.30 21.96 4.21
C VAL A 496 -18.80 22.00 3.91
N ALA A 497 -19.26 23.05 3.23
CA ALA A 497 -20.58 23.10 2.67
C ALA A 497 -20.48 22.92 1.14
N GLU A 498 -21.15 21.94 0.58
CA GLU A 498 -21.13 21.59 -0.84
C GLU A 498 -22.38 22.05 -1.57
N GLY A 499 -22.27 22.44 -2.83
CA GLY A 499 -23.37 22.75 -3.72
C GLY A 499 -23.03 22.45 -5.18
N GLU A 500 -24.01 22.36 -6.06
CA GLU A 500 -23.78 22.28 -7.50
C GLU A 500 -23.35 23.63 -8.07
N THR A 501 -23.72 24.72 -7.37
CA THR A 501 -23.34 26.10 -7.68
C THR A 501 -22.76 26.76 -6.46
N TRP A 502 -21.96 27.82 -6.65
CA TRP A 502 -21.43 28.62 -5.55
C TRP A 502 -22.52 29.24 -4.67
N ASP A 503 -23.63 29.66 -5.27
CA ASP A 503 -24.75 30.25 -4.52
C ASP A 503 -25.41 29.23 -3.59
N GLU A 504 -25.60 28.03 -4.06
CA GLU A 504 -26.13 26.90 -3.27
C GLU A 504 -25.16 26.53 -2.12
N ALA A 505 -23.85 26.42 -2.39
CA ALA A 505 -22.85 26.11 -1.37
C ALA A 505 -22.82 27.19 -0.28
N LEU A 506 -22.94 28.49 -0.66
CA LEU A 506 -23.03 29.59 0.27
C LEU A 506 -24.33 29.55 1.09
N GLN A 507 -25.48 29.20 0.51
CA GLN A 507 -26.73 29.01 1.23
C GLN A 507 -26.64 27.86 2.25
N HIS A 508 -26.06 26.74 1.86
CA HIS A 508 -25.83 25.60 2.77
C HIS A 508 -24.95 26.01 3.94
N ARG A 509 -23.85 26.76 3.66
CA ARG A 509 -22.96 27.25 4.72
C ARG A 509 -23.66 28.23 5.67
N GLN A 510 -24.50 29.13 5.16
CA GLN A 510 -25.27 30.07 5.98
C GLN A 510 -26.27 29.34 6.89
N ALA A 511 -26.89 28.28 6.40
CA ALA A 511 -27.83 27.48 7.19
C ALA A 511 -27.17 26.79 8.41
N ILE A 512 -25.85 26.58 8.38
CA ILE A 512 -25.08 25.95 9.47
C ILE A 512 -24.72 26.93 10.57
N ALA A 513 -24.69 28.25 10.31
CA ALA A 513 -24.24 29.27 11.24
C ALA A 513 -24.92 29.24 12.61
N PRO A 514 -26.26 29.05 12.74
CA PRO A 514 -26.94 28.97 14.04
C PRO A 514 -26.48 27.75 14.87
N LEU A 515 -26.12 26.64 14.23
CA LEU A 515 -25.57 25.46 14.91
C LEU A 515 -24.21 25.76 15.50
N LEU A 516 -23.34 26.43 14.72
CA LEU A 516 -21.99 26.83 15.20
C LEU A 516 -22.07 27.80 16.36
N ASP A 517 -22.98 28.80 16.30
CA ASP A 517 -23.20 29.73 17.42
C ASP A 517 -23.69 29.01 18.66
N SER A 518 -24.54 28.00 18.51
CA SER A 518 -24.97 27.13 19.61
C SER A 518 -23.83 26.33 20.23
N LEU A 519 -22.97 25.72 19.40
CA LEU A 519 -21.81 24.97 19.88
C LEU A 519 -20.79 25.88 20.58
N LYS A 520 -20.56 27.08 20.06
CA LYS A 520 -19.70 28.09 20.69
C LYS A 520 -20.26 28.52 22.06
N SER A 521 -21.55 28.81 22.10
CA SER A 521 -22.23 29.18 23.35
C SER A 521 -22.23 28.09 24.40
N ALA A 522 -22.24 26.83 23.98
CA ALA A 522 -22.11 25.66 24.83
C ALA A 522 -20.67 25.38 25.30
N GLY A 523 -19.69 26.19 24.86
CA GLY A 523 -18.28 26.03 25.22
C GLY A 523 -17.59 24.81 24.57
N LYS A 524 -18.13 24.26 23.48
CA LYS A 524 -17.59 23.12 22.77
C LYS A 524 -16.51 23.49 21.75
N MET A 525 -16.38 24.77 21.42
CA MET A 525 -15.35 25.36 20.57
C MET A 525 -14.98 26.76 21.08
N HIS A 526 -13.77 27.19 20.72
CA HIS A 526 -13.30 28.54 21.07
C HIS A 526 -13.81 29.57 20.07
N SER A 527 -13.56 29.35 18.79
CA SER A 527 -13.95 30.25 17.71
C SER A 527 -14.15 29.47 16.40
N TYR A 528 -14.77 30.14 15.43
CA TYR A 528 -14.84 29.64 14.06
C TYR A 528 -14.76 30.79 13.07
N THR A 529 -14.24 30.50 11.88
CA THR A 529 -14.27 31.42 10.76
C THR A 529 -15.63 31.33 10.05
N ASP A 530 -16.09 32.45 9.50
CA ASP A 530 -17.33 32.48 8.73
C ASP A 530 -17.13 33.39 7.51
N VAL A 531 -16.86 32.75 6.36
CA VAL A 531 -16.67 33.44 5.09
C VAL A 531 -17.95 34.12 4.63
N THR A 532 -19.13 33.58 4.99
CA THR A 532 -20.43 34.12 4.56
C THR A 532 -20.79 35.47 5.19
N THR A 533 -19.99 35.88 6.17
CA THR A 533 -20.10 37.22 6.72
C THR A 533 -19.73 38.32 5.73
N ILE A 534 -18.87 37.99 4.78
CA ILE A 534 -18.36 38.92 3.75
C ILE A 534 -18.87 38.49 2.36
N ILE A 535 -18.73 37.22 1.98
CA ILE A 535 -19.18 36.68 0.70
C ILE A 535 -20.37 35.78 0.97
N CYS A 536 -21.58 36.25 0.71
CA CYS A 536 -22.81 35.51 0.99
C CYS A 536 -23.61 35.20 -0.29
N SER A 537 -24.62 34.34 -0.14
CA SER A 537 -25.55 34.00 -1.24
C SER A 537 -26.32 35.21 -1.76
N GLN A 538 -26.75 35.16 -3.02
CA GLN A 538 -27.52 36.24 -3.63
C GLN A 538 -28.81 36.55 -2.84
N GLN A 539 -29.43 35.55 -2.28
CA GLN A 539 -30.61 35.73 -1.41
C GLN A 539 -30.29 36.54 -0.16
N GLU A 540 -29.20 36.24 0.51
CA GLU A 540 -28.75 37.00 1.69
C GLU A 540 -28.31 38.40 1.33
N GLN A 541 -27.63 38.58 0.17
CA GLN A 541 -27.25 39.90 -0.35
C GLN A 541 -28.50 40.77 -0.53
N GLN A 542 -29.57 40.24 -1.10
CA GLN A 542 -30.81 40.98 -1.28
C GLN A 542 -31.40 41.43 0.06
N LEU A 543 -31.43 40.54 1.07
CA LEU A 543 -31.90 40.87 2.41
C LEU A 543 -31.06 41.98 3.07
N ARG A 544 -29.74 41.97 2.85
CA ARG A 544 -28.82 42.98 3.37
C ARG A 544 -29.02 44.31 2.65
N ILE A 545 -29.25 44.29 1.36
CA ILE A 545 -29.56 45.51 0.56
C ILE A 545 -30.90 46.11 1.00
N ASP A 546 -31.95 45.32 1.16
CA ASP A 546 -33.24 45.79 1.62
C ASP A 546 -33.13 46.43 3.01
N ARG A 547 -32.39 45.80 3.94
CA ARG A 547 -32.11 46.37 5.28
C ARG A 547 -31.29 47.67 5.22
N TRP A 548 -30.30 47.73 4.32
CA TRP A 548 -29.55 48.95 4.08
C TRP A 548 -30.45 50.10 3.63
N ASN A 549 -31.33 49.86 2.67
CA ASN A 549 -32.26 50.83 2.14
C ASN A 549 -33.24 51.31 3.21
N ASP A 550 -33.84 50.38 3.99
CA ASP A 550 -34.74 50.69 5.08
C ASP A 550 -34.08 51.55 6.17
N PHE A 551 -32.83 51.22 6.52
CA PHE A 551 -32.08 51.97 7.54
C PHE A 551 -31.76 53.37 7.07
N TRP A 552 -31.25 53.53 5.86
CA TRP A 552 -30.83 54.84 5.36
C TRP A 552 -31.97 55.71 4.87
N GLU A 553 -33.14 55.17 4.55
CA GLU A 553 -34.35 55.96 4.31
C GLU A 553 -34.66 56.82 5.52
N ASN A 554 -34.46 56.32 6.73
CA ASN A 554 -34.78 57.01 7.98
C ASN A 554 -33.61 57.81 8.55
N HIS A 555 -32.36 57.48 8.31
CA HIS A 555 -31.21 58.04 9.02
C HIS A 555 -30.32 58.94 8.16
N ARG A 556 -30.39 58.84 6.83
CA ARG A 556 -29.50 59.55 5.90
C ARG A 556 -29.53 61.05 6.02
N ALA A 557 -30.75 61.65 6.02
CA ALA A 557 -30.89 63.08 6.08
C ALA A 557 -30.31 63.68 7.36
N GLU A 558 -30.50 63.00 8.47
CA GLU A 558 -30.01 63.44 9.78
C GLU A 558 -28.48 63.24 9.88
N ALA A 559 -27.96 62.12 9.49
CA ALA A 559 -26.51 61.83 9.49
C ALA A 559 -25.74 62.85 8.67
N MET A 560 -26.20 63.17 7.44
CA MET A 560 -25.57 64.13 6.56
C MET A 560 -25.71 65.57 7.12
N ALA A 561 -26.84 65.91 7.73
CA ALA A 561 -27.00 67.22 8.36
C ALA A 561 -26.07 67.41 9.56
N GLN A 562 -25.93 66.40 10.42
CA GLN A 562 -24.99 66.44 11.53
C GLN A 562 -23.52 66.47 11.07
N LEU A 563 -23.15 65.70 10.06
CA LEU A 563 -21.81 65.72 9.50
C LEU A 563 -21.46 67.08 8.93
N ARG A 564 -22.32 67.61 8.06
CA ARG A 564 -22.14 69.00 7.48
C ARG A 564 -22.06 70.10 8.55
N LYS A 565 -22.74 69.97 9.65
CA LYS A 565 -22.70 70.93 10.74
C LYS A 565 -21.40 70.82 11.57
N LYS A 566 -20.87 69.63 11.81
CA LYS A 566 -19.76 69.40 12.75
C LYS A 566 -18.39 69.31 12.06
N ALA A 567 -18.30 68.87 10.84
CA ALA A 567 -17.06 68.75 10.10
C ALA A 567 -16.22 70.04 10.05
N PRO A 568 -16.78 71.21 9.80
CA PRO A 568 -15.99 72.45 9.77
C PRO A 568 -15.31 72.75 11.10
N ALA A 569 -15.95 72.43 12.25
CA ALA A 569 -15.38 72.68 13.58
C ALA A 569 -14.11 71.85 13.83
N HIS A 570 -13.95 70.72 13.14
CA HIS A 570 -12.77 69.85 13.19
C HIS A 570 -11.80 70.07 12.03
N GLY A 571 -12.03 71.14 11.20
CA GLY A 571 -11.12 71.51 10.10
C GLY A 571 -11.34 70.77 8.80
N PHE A 572 -12.41 70.00 8.64
CA PHE A 572 -12.74 69.33 7.40
C PHE A 572 -13.55 70.20 6.46
N ASN A 573 -13.20 70.12 5.15
CA ASN A 573 -14.11 70.58 4.13
C ASN A 573 -15.32 69.63 4.00
N VAL A 574 -16.52 70.20 3.79
CA VAL A 574 -17.74 69.41 3.61
C VAL A 574 -17.65 68.48 2.42
N GLU A 575 -16.92 68.86 1.39
CA GLU A 575 -16.66 68.02 0.17
C GLU A 575 -15.71 66.86 0.45
N ALA A 576 -14.98 66.86 1.57
CA ALA A 576 -14.05 65.74 1.94
C ALA A 576 -14.74 64.41 2.12
N PHE A 577 -16.03 64.38 2.34
CA PHE A 577 -16.84 63.18 2.60
C PHE A 577 -17.74 62.78 1.42
N SER A 578 -17.38 63.21 0.20
CA SER A 578 -18.09 62.82 -1.03
C SER A 578 -18.14 61.32 -1.26
N GLY A 579 -17.13 60.57 -0.83
CA GLY A 579 -17.12 59.10 -0.84
C GLY A 579 -18.24 58.49 0.01
N PHE A 580 -18.42 58.98 1.25
CA PHE A 580 -19.50 58.57 2.13
C PHE A 580 -20.87 58.89 1.53
N GLU A 581 -21.05 60.12 0.98
CA GLU A 581 -22.31 60.51 0.36
C GLU A 581 -22.63 59.64 -0.88
N SER A 582 -21.63 59.27 -1.68
CA SER A 582 -21.77 58.32 -2.79
C SER A 582 -22.26 56.95 -2.30
N ILE A 583 -21.58 56.37 -1.30
CA ILE A 583 -21.96 55.07 -0.73
C ILE A 583 -23.41 55.08 -0.24
N LEU A 584 -23.87 56.15 0.37
CA LEU A 584 -25.24 56.27 0.85
C LEU A 584 -26.27 56.50 -0.27
N SER A 585 -25.85 56.93 -1.45
CA SER A 585 -26.74 57.27 -2.56
C SER A 585 -26.77 56.28 -3.69
N ASP A 586 -25.81 55.38 -3.73
CA ASP A 586 -25.70 54.38 -4.77
C ASP A 586 -26.83 53.32 -4.67
N THR A 587 -27.11 52.71 -5.83
CA THR A 587 -28.09 51.64 -5.94
C THR A 587 -27.33 50.31 -5.96
N TYR A 588 -27.68 49.44 -5.04
CA TYR A 588 -27.04 48.13 -4.89
C TYR A 588 -27.91 47.01 -5.41
N GLU A 589 -27.29 46.02 -6.02
CA GLU A 589 -27.91 44.79 -6.53
C GLU A 589 -27.11 43.59 -6.11
N PRO A 590 -27.73 42.42 -5.96
CA PRO A 590 -27.00 41.18 -5.68
C PRO A 590 -25.98 40.89 -6.78
N ARG A 591 -24.79 40.47 -6.40
CA ARG A 591 -23.68 40.16 -7.28
C ARG A 591 -23.41 38.67 -7.35
N SER A 592 -22.90 38.22 -8.50
CA SER A 592 -22.43 36.86 -8.66
C SER A 592 -21.18 36.59 -7.82
N PHE A 593 -20.93 35.33 -7.56
CA PHE A 593 -19.72 34.88 -6.81
C PHE A 593 -18.40 35.45 -7.43
N ASP A 594 -18.29 35.44 -8.77
CA ASP A 594 -17.10 35.90 -9.47
C ASP A 594 -16.83 37.39 -9.28
N TYR A 595 -17.84 38.18 -8.97
CA TYR A 595 -17.66 39.61 -8.68
C TYR A 595 -16.76 39.85 -7.47
N PHE A 596 -16.72 38.91 -6.50
CA PHE A 596 -15.90 39.00 -5.30
C PHE A 596 -14.47 38.49 -5.48
N GLU A 597 -14.01 38.21 -6.73
CA GLU A 597 -12.66 37.76 -7.02
C GLU A 597 -11.54 38.57 -6.34
N PRO A 598 -11.60 39.90 -6.27
CA PRO A 598 -10.58 40.70 -5.58
C PRO A 598 -10.44 40.36 -4.08
N LEU A 599 -11.55 39.99 -3.42
CA LEU A 599 -11.51 39.53 -2.01
C LEU A 599 -11.10 38.08 -1.88
N ARG A 600 -11.63 37.23 -2.77
CA ARG A 600 -11.39 35.81 -2.76
C ARG A 600 -9.91 35.48 -2.89
N SER A 601 -9.25 36.03 -3.91
CA SER A 601 -7.85 35.72 -4.22
C SER A 601 -6.89 36.13 -3.11
N VAL A 602 -7.18 37.18 -2.37
CA VAL A 602 -6.27 37.75 -1.36
C VAL A 602 -6.64 37.32 0.06
N LEU A 603 -7.92 37.40 0.44
CA LEU A 603 -8.34 37.20 1.84
C LEU A 603 -8.96 35.80 2.09
N PHE A 604 -9.50 35.14 1.07
CA PHE A 604 -10.28 33.91 1.20
C PHE A 604 -9.79 32.80 0.29
N SER A 605 -8.54 32.81 -0.15
CA SER A 605 -7.95 31.83 -1.08
C SER A 605 -8.04 30.36 -0.59
N GLY A 606 -8.13 30.14 0.72
CA GLY A 606 -8.30 28.81 1.31
C GLY A 606 -9.74 28.47 1.74
N SER A 607 -10.74 29.29 1.35
CA SER A 607 -12.13 29.07 1.78
C SER A 607 -13.04 28.57 0.66
N PHE A 608 -12.55 28.43 -0.56
CA PHE A 608 -13.33 28.02 -1.73
C PHE A 608 -12.55 27.03 -2.57
N SER A 609 -13.21 25.96 -2.99
CA SER A 609 -12.59 24.91 -3.81
C SER A 609 -13.61 24.24 -4.73
N GLU A 610 -13.16 23.82 -5.92
CA GLU A 610 -13.90 22.97 -6.86
C GLU A 610 -13.19 21.61 -7.05
N SER A 611 -12.17 21.31 -6.25
CA SER A 611 -11.31 20.14 -6.43
C SER A 611 -12.06 18.80 -6.30
N THR A 612 -13.21 18.78 -5.61
CA THR A 612 -14.06 17.61 -5.45
C THR A 612 -15.09 17.42 -6.56
N GLY A 613 -15.09 18.31 -7.58
CA GLY A 613 -16.09 18.31 -8.66
C GLY A 613 -17.42 18.98 -8.27
N ARG A 614 -17.50 19.57 -7.07
CA ARG A 614 -18.60 20.41 -6.58
C ARG A 614 -18.04 21.72 -6.04
N CYS A 615 -18.89 22.75 -5.96
CA CYS A 615 -18.51 23.99 -5.29
C CYS A 615 -18.51 23.76 -3.77
N SER A 616 -17.34 23.97 -3.15
CA SER A 616 -17.12 23.73 -1.73
C SER A 616 -16.75 25.03 -1.01
N VAL A 617 -17.51 25.40 0.00
CA VAL A 617 -17.23 26.52 0.90
C VAL A 617 -16.67 25.96 2.21
N VAL A 618 -15.47 26.39 2.58
CA VAL A 618 -14.71 25.82 3.70
C VAL A 618 -14.46 26.89 4.75
N ASP A 619 -14.78 26.55 5.97
CA ASP A 619 -14.45 27.34 7.16
C ASP A 619 -13.73 26.50 8.22
N VAL A 620 -13.03 27.15 9.11
CA VAL A 620 -12.21 26.51 10.15
C VAL A 620 -12.79 26.81 11.53
N ILE A 621 -12.95 25.76 12.33
CA ILE A 621 -13.29 25.82 13.75
C ILE A 621 -12.00 25.63 14.54
N ASP A 622 -11.72 26.55 15.46
CA ASP A 622 -10.70 26.41 16.48
C ASP A 622 -11.30 25.77 17.72
N ALA A 623 -10.90 24.55 18.02
CA ALA A 623 -11.35 23.82 19.20
C ALA A 623 -10.73 24.36 20.50
N GLY A 624 -9.75 25.28 20.47
CA GLY A 624 -9.14 25.89 21.64
C GLY A 624 -8.44 24.92 22.58
N GLY A 625 -7.87 23.84 22.05
CA GLY A 625 -7.21 22.78 22.82
C GLY A 625 -8.16 21.70 23.37
N LEU A 626 -9.45 21.75 23.01
CA LEU A 626 -10.41 20.68 23.26
C LEU A 626 -10.22 19.56 22.23
N ASP A 627 -10.71 18.36 22.58
CA ASP A 627 -10.76 17.25 21.60
C ASP A 627 -11.70 17.62 20.43
N PRO A 628 -11.24 17.63 19.18
CA PRO A 628 -12.05 17.99 18.02
C PRO A 628 -13.09 16.95 17.63
N VAL A 629 -12.87 15.66 17.92
CA VAL A 629 -13.72 14.53 17.51
C VAL A 629 -15.21 14.72 17.90
N PRO A 630 -15.57 15.12 19.12
CA PRO A 630 -16.99 15.32 19.48
C PRO A 630 -17.68 16.43 18.69
N VAL A 631 -16.94 17.43 18.23
CA VAL A 631 -17.46 18.53 17.40
C VAL A 631 -17.70 18.05 15.99
N GLU A 632 -16.75 17.30 15.45
CA GLU A 632 -16.84 16.68 14.11
C GLU A 632 -18.05 15.75 14.02
N GLU A 633 -18.24 14.84 14.99
CA GLU A 633 -19.36 13.90 15.00
C GLU A 633 -20.73 14.62 14.99
N VAL A 634 -20.90 15.62 15.86
CA VAL A 634 -22.15 16.42 15.92
C VAL A 634 -22.42 17.16 14.62
N LEU A 635 -21.36 17.66 13.98
CA LEU A 635 -21.49 18.36 12.69
C LEU A 635 -21.86 17.39 11.57
N ASN A 636 -21.20 16.24 11.48
CA ASN A 636 -21.47 15.27 10.44
C ASN A 636 -22.89 14.67 10.51
N GLU A 637 -23.47 14.53 11.72
CA GLU A 637 -24.87 14.14 11.87
C GLU A 637 -25.86 15.19 11.31
N ARG A 638 -25.46 16.48 11.28
CA ARG A 638 -26.32 17.59 10.86
C ARG A 638 -26.08 18.06 9.45
N LEU A 639 -24.93 17.71 8.88
CA LEU A 639 -24.49 18.12 7.55
C LEU A 639 -24.87 17.12 6.44
N ASP A 640 -25.53 16.00 6.81
CA ASP A 640 -25.87 14.96 5.86
C ASP A 640 -26.62 15.51 4.64
N GLY A 641 -26.05 15.29 3.45
CA GLY A 641 -26.57 15.76 2.16
C GLY A 641 -26.20 17.20 1.76
N VAL A 642 -25.66 18.05 2.67
CA VAL A 642 -25.30 19.46 2.40
C VAL A 642 -23.83 19.74 2.58
N GLY A 643 -23.08 18.82 3.19
CA GLY A 643 -21.66 18.97 3.45
C GLY A 643 -21.12 17.93 4.41
N TYR A 644 -19.92 18.18 4.93
CA TYR A 644 -19.25 17.34 5.93
C TYR A 644 -18.26 18.17 6.76
N ALA A 645 -17.85 17.62 7.90
CA ALA A 645 -16.77 18.14 8.72
C ALA A 645 -15.65 17.11 8.83
N PHE A 646 -14.41 17.57 8.98
CA PHE A 646 -13.26 16.71 9.21
C PHE A 646 -12.19 17.43 10.04
N ASP A 647 -11.41 16.67 10.76
CA ASP A 647 -10.22 17.14 11.47
C ASP A 647 -9.01 16.24 11.15
N PHE A 648 -7.81 16.73 11.43
CA PHE A 648 -6.57 15.98 11.18
C PHE A 648 -6.39 14.79 12.12
N VAL A 649 -6.82 14.93 13.38
CA VAL A 649 -6.68 13.87 14.39
C VAL A 649 -7.66 12.74 14.06
N GLY A 650 -8.92 13.10 13.78
CA GLY A 650 -9.94 12.17 13.33
C GLY A 650 -9.56 11.47 12.03
N MET A 651 -9.06 12.22 11.04
CA MET A 651 -8.59 11.67 9.77
C MET A 651 -7.42 10.70 9.94
N ASN A 652 -6.41 11.05 10.75
CA ASN A 652 -5.32 10.13 11.07
C ASN A 652 -5.82 8.90 11.82
N SER A 653 -6.78 9.05 12.70
CA SER A 653 -7.40 7.93 13.42
C SER A 653 -8.22 7.04 12.48
N ALA A 654 -8.96 7.62 11.53
CA ALA A 654 -9.68 6.90 10.50
C ALA A 654 -8.73 6.11 9.60
N ILE A 655 -7.63 6.73 9.16
CA ILE A 655 -6.56 6.06 8.40
C ILE A 655 -5.97 4.90 9.21
N ALA A 656 -5.71 5.10 10.52
CA ALA A 656 -5.20 4.05 11.41
C ALA A 656 -6.16 2.87 11.49
N ASN A 657 -7.44 3.14 11.70
CA ASN A 657 -8.46 2.10 11.81
C ASN A 657 -8.64 1.35 10.48
N SER A 658 -8.65 2.07 9.37
CA SER A 658 -8.72 1.48 8.04
C SER A 658 -7.48 0.63 7.74
N LEU A 659 -6.28 1.13 8.05
CA LEU A 659 -5.03 0.40 7.90
C LEU A 659 -4.99 -0.88 8.75
N SER A 660 -5.44 -0.81 10.01
CA SER A 660 -5.56 -1.97 10.88
C SER A 660 -6.58 -2.99 10.34
N SER A 661 -7.72 -2.52 9.83
CA SER A 661 -8.73 -3.36 9.19
C SER A 661 -8.18 -4.05 7.95
N ASP A 662 -7.53 -3.31 7.06
CA ASP A 662 -6.92 -3.84 5.84
C ASP A 662 -5.81 -4.84 6.16
N PHE A 663 -4.97 -4.55 7.15
CA PHE A 663 -3.93 -5.47 7.61
C PHE A 663 -4.52 -6.80 8.08
N ASN A 664 -5.56 -6.77 8.91
CA ASN A 664 -6.26 -7.95 9.37
C ASN A 664 -6.92 -8.70 8.20
N TYR A 665 -7.61 -7.97 7.32
CA TYR A 665 -8.22 -8.55 6.13
C TYR A 665 -7.19 -9.26 5.25
N ILE A 666 -6.07 -8.59 4.91
CA ILE A 666 -5.00 -9.17 4.08
C ILE A 666 -4.46 -10.44 4.74
N GLY A 667 -4.15 -10.38 6.04
CA GLY A 667 -3.63 -11.54 6.79
C GLY A 667 -4.58 -12.73 6.76
N PHE A 668 -5.86 -12.52 7.05
CA PHE A 668 -6.88 -13.58 7.02
C PHE A 668 -7.20 -14.06 5.61
N ALA A 669 -7.35 -13.16 4.64
CA ALA A 669 -7.68 -13.51 3.25
C ALA A 669 -6.54 -14.31 2.62
N CYS A 670 -5.29 -13.84 2.73
CA CYS A 670 -4.12 -14.56 2.25
C CYS A 670 -3.99 -15.93 2.93
N GLY A 671 -4.07 -15.97 4.25
CA GLY A 671 -3.97 -17.22 5.01
C GLY A 671 -5.06 -18.23 4.61
N PHE A 672 -6.30 -17.76 4.47
CA PHE A 672 -7.42 -18.62 4.06
C PHE A 672 -7.27 -19.14 2.62
N ILE A 673 -6.92 -18.27 1.69
CA ILE A 673 -6.73 -18.63 0.27
C ILE A 673 -5.61 -19.65 0.14
N VAL A 674 -4.46 -19.39 0.75
CA VAL A 674 -3.30 -20.30 0.72
C VAL A 674 -3.66 -21.63 1.37
N PHE A 675 -4.28 -21.64 2.54
CA PHE A 675 -4.70 -22.87 3.22
C PHE A 675 -5.68 -23.68 2.37
N LEU A 676 -6.66 -23.04 1.74
CA LEU A 676 -7.64 -23.70 0.87
C LEU A 676 -6.98 -24.37 -0.33
N PHE A 677 -6.06 -23.66 -1.01
CA PHE A 677 -5.34 -24.23 -2.14
C PHE A 677 -4.39 -25.36 -1.73
N LEU A 678 -3.70 -25.25 -0.60
CA LEU A 678 -2.91 -26.34 -0.02
C LEU A 678 -3.78 -27.56 0.27
N TRP A 679 -4.99 -27.35 0.82
CA TRP A 679 -5.92 -28.44 1.12
C TRP A 679 -6.41 -29.15 -0.15
N ILE A 680 -6.77 -28.40 -1.17
CA ILE A 680 -7.15 -28.97 -2.47
C ILE A 680 -5.99 -29.73 -3.09
N SER A 681 -4.76 -29.23 -2.96
CA SER A 681 -3.57 -29.80 -3.55
C SER A 681 -3.12 -31.08 -2.89
N PHE A 682 -2.95 -31.08 -1.58
CA PHE A 682 -2.50 -32.28 -0.84
C PHE A 682 -3.63 -33.25 -0.59
N GLY A 683 -4.90 -32.84 -0.67
CA GLY A 683 -6.08 -33.66 -0.46
C GLY A 683 -6.20 -34.26 0.95
N ARG A 684 -5.34 -33.80 1.88
CA ARG A 684 -5.34 -34.23 3.28
C ARG A 684 -5.10 -33.04 4.21
N LEU A 685 -5.96 -32.92 5.22
CA LEU A 685 -5.90 -31.84 6.18
C LEU A 685 -4.57 -31.80 6.96
N GLU A 686 -4.04 -33.00 7.32
CA GLU A 686 -2.79 -33.10 8.06
C GLU A 686 -1.59 -32.57 7.28
N LEU A 687 -1.51 -32.85 5.97
CA LEU A 687 -0.45 -32.34 5.10
C LEU A 687 -0.60 -30.87 4.80
N SER A 688 -1.85 -30.41 4.65
CA SER A 688 -2.15 -29.00 4.46
C SER A 688 -1.77 -28.17 5.68
N LEU A 689 -2.10 -28.66 6.87
CA LEU A 689 -1.67 -28.05 8.13
C LEU A 689 -0.15 -28.08 8.28
N LEU A 690 0.51 -29.18 7.87
CA LEU A 690 1.96 -29.28 7.90
C LEU A 690 2.64 -28.22 7.03
N ALA A 691 2.09 -27.97 5.84
CA ALA A 691 2.61 -26.96 4.92
C ALA A 691 2.24 -25.52 5.35
N PHE A 692 1.07 -25.33 5.95
CA PHE A 692 0.59 -24.02 6.39
C PHE A 692 1.21 -23.52 7.71
N LEU A 693 1.49 -24.43 8.64
CA LEU A 693 1.94 -24.10 9.99
C LEU A 693 3.22 -23.24 10.03
N PRO A 694 4.26 -23.47 9.19
CA PRO A 694 5.43 -22.59 9.15
C PRO A 694 5.12 -21.13 8.87
N MET A 695 4.14 -20.85 7.98
CA MET A 695 3.72 -19.49 7.65
C MET A 695 2.98 -18.85 8.82
N ALA A 696 2.06 -19.58 9.45
CA ALA A 696 1.33 -19.11 10.63
C ALA A 696 2.27 -18.80 11.81
N LEU A 697 3.25 -19.67 12.07
CA LEU A 697 4.28 -19.43 13.07
C LEU A 697 5.19 -18.25 12.68
N GLY A 698 5.59 -18.18 11.43
CA GLY A 698 6.37 -17.07 10.88
C GLY A 698 5.66 -15.73 11.06
N TRP A 699 4.36 -15.69 10.81
CA TRP A 699 3.54 -14.51 11.00
C TRP A 699 3.55 -14.02 12.47
N ILE A 700 3.31 -14.92 13.41
CA ILE A 700 3.37 -14.61 14.85
C ILE A 700 4.77 -14.09 15.25
N TRP A 701 5.83 -14.72 14.73
CA TRP A 701 7.19 -14.32 15.03
C TRP A 701 7.52 -12.94 14.47
N ILE A 702 7.05 -12.62 13.27
CA ILE A 702 7.26 -11.30 12.67
C ILE A 702 6.60 -10.22 13.50
N LEU A 703 5.32 -10.38 13.84
CA LEU A 703 4.60 -9.43 14.68
C LEU A 703 5.31 -9.21 16.03
N GLY A 704 5.75 -10.30 16.66
CA GLY A 704 6.46 -10.23 17.94
C GLY A 704 7.85 -9.61 17.84
N ILE A 705 8.61 -9.90 16.77
CA ILE A 705 9.94 -9.30 16.56
C ILE A 705 9.80 -7.80 16.23
N MET A 706 8.84 -7.42 15.40
CA MET A 706 8.58 -6.02 15.07
C MET A 706 8.23 -5.21 16.31
N SER A 707 7.30 -5.71 17.13
CA SER A 707 6.94 -5.08 18.39
C SER A 707 8.14 -4.98 19.36
N MET A 708 8.97 -6.02 19.44
CA MET A 708 10.15 -6.02 20.29
C MET A 708 11.24 -5.02 19.82
N LEU A 709 11.32 -4.75 18.52
CA LEU A 709 12.25 -3.80 17.91
C LEU A 709 11.65 -2.40 17.73
N ASP A 710 10.44 -2.16 18.25
CA ASP A 710 9.69 -0.90 18.09
C ASP A 710 9.47 -0.49 16.62
N MET A 711 9.34 -1.48 15.75
CA MET A 711 9.04 -1.28 14.32
C MET A 711 7.53 -1.24 14.11
N GLN A 712 7.05 -0.18 13.46
CA GLN A 712 5.62 0.04 13.21
C GLN A 712 5.23 -0.37 11.80
N PHE A 713 3.99 -0.85 11.67
CA PHE A 713 3.37 -1.01 10.35
C PHE A 713 2.91 0.34 9.81
N ASN A 714 3.15 0.57 8.54
CA ASN A 714 2.65 1.73 7.80
C ASN A 714 1.90 1.29 6.53
N ILE A 715 1.29 2.22 5.83
CA ILE A 715 0.47 1.96 4.64
C ILE A 715 1.22 1.24 3.49
N VAL A 716 2.54 1.32 3.45
CA VAL A 716 3.35 0.66 2.41
C VAL A 716 3.81 -0.72 2.84
N ASN A 717 4.32 -0.87 4.08
CA ASN A 717 4.86 -2.15 4.52
C ASN A 717 3.79 -3.17 4.97
N VAL A 718 2.51 -2.76 5.08
CA VAL A 718 1.37 -3.65 5.37
C VAL A 718 1.21 -4.79 4.35
N ILE A 719 1.71 -4.62 3.13
CA ILE A 719 1.74 -5.65 2.08
C ILE A 719 2.61 -6.86 2.43
N LEU A 720 3.40 -6.77 3.51
CA LEU A 720 4.25 -7.87 3.98
C LEU A 720 3.48 -9.19 4.15
N ALA A 721 2.22 -9.13 4.56
CA ALA A 721 1.38 -10.32 4.71
C ALA A 721 1.28 -11.11 3.39
N THR A 722 1.09 -10.43 2.25
CA THR A 722 1.03 -11.09 0.95
C THR A 722 2.35 -11.73 0.55
N PHE A 723 3.48 -11.10 0.88
CA PHE A 723 4.80 -11.68 0.64
C PHE A 723 5.03 -12.93 1.50
N ILE A 724 4.64 -12.91 2.76
CA ILE A 724 4.82 -14.03 3.69
C ILE A 724 3.98 -15.22 3.27
N PHE A 725 2.69 -15.01 3.07
CA PHE A 725 1.79 -16.09 2.70
C PHE A 725 1.98 -16.55 1.25
N GLY A 726 2.32 -15.63 0.34
CA GLY A 726 2.50 -15.95 -1.05
C GLY A 726 3.87 -16.56 -1.41
N GLN A 727 4.92 -16.22 -0.66
CA GLN A 727 6.27 -16.75 -0.91
C GLN A 727 6.65 -17.88 0.04
N GLY A 728 6.16 -17.81 1.28
CA GLY A 728 6.49 -18.78 2.31
C GLY A 728 5.95 -20.18 1.99
N ASP A 729 4.81 -20.27 1.33
CA ASP A 729 4.19 -21.53 0.94
C ASP A 729 4.98 -22.26 -0.15
N ASP A 730 5.61 -21.55 -1.09
CA ASP A 730 6.49 -22.15 -2.09
C ASP A 730 7.56 -23.01 -1.41
N TYR A 731 8.24 -22.51 -0.38
CA TYR A 731 9.27 -23.26 0.33
C TYR A 731 8.70 -24.46 1.07
N THR A 732 7.56 -24.29 1.71
CA THR A 732 6.91 -25.36 2.46
C THR A 732 6.34 -26.45 1.55
N ILE A 733 5.83 -26.09 0.36
CA ILE A 733 5.36 -27.04 -0.66
C ILE A 733 6.52 -27.90 -1.14
N PHE A 734 7.65 -27.29 -1.55
CA PHE A 734 8.81 -28.07 -2.02
C PHE A 734 9.40 -28.97 -0.95
N ILE A 735 9.51 -28.51 0.30
CA ILE A 735 9.99 -29.35 1.41
C ILE A 735 9.03 -30.48 1.69
N THR A 736 7.71 -30.21 1.74
CA THR A 736 6.69 -31.22 1.98
C THR A 736 6.65 -32.25 0.85
N ASP A 737 6.71 -31.82 -0.40
CA ASP A 737 6.77 -32.71 -1.56
C ASP A 737 8.04 -33.56 -1.55
N GLY A 738 9.21 -32.98 -1.22
CA GLY A 738 10.45 -33.70 -1.05
C GLY A 738 10.40 -34.78 0.04
N LEU A 739 9.77 -34.45 1.19
CA LEU A 739 9.56 -35.42 2.29
C LEU A 739 8.61 -36.54 1.87
N LEU A 740 7.53 -36.24 1.16
CA LEU A 740 6.59 -37.23 0.63
C LEU A 740 7.26 -38.15 -0.39
N ASN A 741 8.04 -37.61 -1.33
CA ASN A 741 8.76 -38.37 -2.33
C ASN A 741 9.82 -39.30 -1.71
N GLU A 742 10.57 -38.82 -0.70
CA GLU A 742 11.52 -39.65 0.02
C GLU A 742 10.81 -40.79 0.80
N TYR A 743 9.66 -40.49 1.42
CA TYR A 743 8.87 -41.46 2.14
C TYR A 743 8.16 -42.47 1.21
N ALA A 744 7.64 -42.01 0.07
CA ALA A 744 6.88 -42.84 -0.87
C ALA A 744 7.76 -43.71 -1.77
N TYR A 745 8.85 -43.11 -2.32
CA TYR A 745 9.64 -43.76 -3.38
C TYR A 745 11.11 -43.99 -3.02
N ARG A 746 11.53 -43.62 -1.80
CA ARG A 746 12.94 -43.62 -1.35
C ARG A 746 13.87 -42.76 -2.24
N LYS A 747 13.32 -41.86 -3.07
CA LYS A 747 14.09 -40.95 -3.91
C LYS A 747 14.60 -39.78 -3.04
N LYS A 748 15.94 -39.59 -3.00
CA LYS A 748 16.58 -38.52 -2.20
C LYS A 748 16.48 -37.18 -2.93
N LEU A 749 15.27 -36.64 -3.11
CA LEU A 749 15.02 -35.32 -3.75
C LEU A 749 15.13 -34.16 -2.76
N LEU A 750 14.93 -34.39 -1.47
CA LEU A 750 14.91 -33.34 -0.45
C LEU A 750 16.21 -32.49 -0.41
N PRO A 751 17.44 -33.00 -0.53
CA PRO A 751 18.64 -32.17 -0.58
C PRO A 751 18.68 -31.25 -1.81
N SER A 752 18.17 -31.68 -2.96
CA SER A 752 18.08 -30.87 -4.17
C SER A 752 17.07 -29.74 -4.00
N TYR A 753 15.87 -30.02 -3.46
CA TYR A 753 14.88 -29.00 -3.16
C TYR A 753 15.41 -28.00 -2.12
N LYS A 754 16.06 -28.49 -1.05
CA LYS A 754 16.71 -27.62 -0.05
C LYS A 754 17.77 -26.72 -0.69
N ASN A 755 18.58 -27.20 -1.63
CA ASN A 755 19.56 -26.39 -2.35
C ASN A 755 18.89 -25.29 -3.18
N SER A 756 17.82 -25.63 -3.88
CA SER A 756 17.02 -24.66 -4.65
C SER A 756 16.39 -23.59 -3.75
N ILE A 757 15.89 -23.97 -2.58
CA ILE A 757 15.30 -23.05 -1.58
C ILE A 757 16.36 -22.09 -1.05
N VAL A 758 17.60 -22.55 -0.77
CA VAL A 758 18.67 -21.65 -0.32
C VAL A 758 18.98 -20.62 -1.38
N ILE A 759 19.11 -21.02 -2.64
CA ILE A 759 19.37 -20.08 -3.75
C ILE A 759 18.19 -19.10 -3.92
N SER A 760 16.95 -19.61 -3.90
CA SER A 760 15.73 -18.83 -3.97
C SER A 760 15.63 -17.81 -2.82
N ALA A 761 15.89 -18.24 -1.57
CA ALA A 761 15.88 -17.36 -0.40
C ALA A 761 16.96 -16.27 -0.51
N LEU A 762 18.16 -16.60 -0.97
CA LEU A 762 19.22 -15.61 -1.23
C LEU A 762 18.81 -14.59 -2.29
N ILE A 763 18.17 -15.04 -3.38
CA ILE A 763 17.65 -14.13 -4.42
C ILE A 763 16.60 -13.18 -3.82
N MET A 764 15.71 -13.70 -3.00
CA MET A 764 14.69 -12.89 -2.31
C MET A 764 15.35 -11.89 -1.36
N PHE A 765 16.30 -12.30 -0.53
CA PHE A 765 17.05 -11.38 0.35
C PHE A 765 17.82 -10.31 -0.42
N ILE A 766 18.33 -10.61 -1.61
CA ILE A 766 18.97 -9.62 -2.48
C ILE A 766 17.89 -8.66 -3.04
N GLY A 767 16.77 -9.18 -3.54
CA GLY A 767 15.70 -8.37 -4.11
C GLY A 767 15.13 -7.37 -3.11
N MET A 768 14.81 -7.85 -1.90
CA MET A 768 14.28 -7.03 -0.80
C MET A 768 15.35 -6.16 -0.16
N GLY A 769 16.53 -6.75 0.11
CA GLY A 769 17.64 -6.07 0.74
C GLY A 769 18.21 -4.93 -0.09
N SER A 770 18.02 -4.94 -1.42
CA SER A 770 18.42 -3.82 -2.27
C SER A 770 17.68 -2.52 -1.95
N LEU A 771 16.47 -2.61 -1.41
CA LEU A 771 15.68 -1.45 -0.98
C LEU A 771 16.14 -0.85 0.36
N ILE A 772 17.00 -1.52 1.14
CA ILE A 772 17.57 -0.97 2.38
C ILE A 772 18.44 0.26 2.11
N VAL A 773 18.93 0.40 0.89
CA VAL A 773 19.74 1.55 0.46
C VAL A 773 18.87 2.73 0.04
N ALA A 774 17.57 2.53 -0.07
CA ALA A 774 16.63 3.58 -0.43
C ALA A 774 16.63 4.70 0.61
N LYS A 775 16.61 5.92 0.14
CA LYS A 775 16.49 7.12 0.99
C LYS A 775 15.03 7.44 1.26
N HIS A 776 14.11 6.98 0.40
CA HIS A 776 12.68 7.19 0.58
C HIS A 776 12.18 6.34 1.76
N PRO A 777 11.59 6.97 2.82
CA PRO A 777 11.26 6.27 4.07
C PRO A 777 10.34 5.07 3.89
N ALA A 778 9.35 5.17 3.00
CA ALA A 778 8.41 4.09 2.74
C ALA A 778 9.08 2.84 2.12
N LEU A 779 10.01 3.02 1.17
CA LEU A 779 10.75 1.91 0.55
C LEU A 779 11.75 1.29 1.53
N HIS A 780 12.41 2.11 2.34
CA HIS A 780 13.33 1.67 3.38
C HIS A 780 12.62 0.82 4.45
N SER A 781 11.52 1.33 4.99
CA SER A 781 10.67 0.61 5.96
C SER A 781 10.15 -0.72 5.41
N LEU A 782 9.73 -0.76 4.14
CA LEU A 782 9.32 -2.00 3.50
C LEU A 782 10.46 -3.02 3.47
N ALA A 783 11.70 -2.60 3.18
CA ALA A 783 12.86 -3.48 3.16
C ALA A 783 13.16 -4.06 4.55
N GLU A 784 13.19 -3.22 5.58
CA GLU A 784 13.47 -3.64 6.95
C GLU A 784 12.49 -4.73 7.42
N VAL A 785 11.20 -4.45 7.30
CA VAL A 785 10.14 -5.36 7.74
C VAL A 785 10.15 -6.66 6.92
N THR A 786 10.40 -6.55 5.61
CA THR A 786 10.38 -7.72 4.73
C THR A 786 11.60 -8.62 4.94
N ILE A 787 12.79 -8.07 5.23
CA ILE A 787 13.99 -8.86 5.56
C ILE A 787 13.73 -9.71 6.83
N VAL A 788 13.22 -9.09 7.89
CA VAL A 788 12.85 -9.80 9.13
C VAL A 788 11.81 -10.88 8.84
N GLY A 789 10.77 -10.52 8.08
CA GLY A 789 9.69 -11.41 7.71
C GLY A 789 10.17 -12.64 6.95
N MET A 790 10.94 -12.45 5.90
CA MET A 790 11.45 -13.56 5.09
C MET A 790 12.43 -14.44 5.84
N PHE A 791 13.27 -13.87 6.71
CA PHE A 791 14.17 -14.66 7.54
C PHE A 791 13.40 -15.63 8.43
N THR A 792 12.35 -15.17 9.09
CA THR A 792 11.52 -16.02 9.97
C THR A 792 10.80 -17.11 9.17
N VAL A 793 10.22 -16.77 8.02
CA VAL A 793 9.49 -17.72 7.18
C VAL A 793 10.40 -18.79 6.60
N VAL A 794 11.57 -18.41 6.07
CA VAL A 794 12.56 -19.39 5.56
C VAL A 794 13.02 -20.34 6.67
N LEU A 795 13.31 -19.81 7.87
CA LEU A 795 13.70 -20.58 9.01
C LEU A 795 12.59 -21.59 9.41
N MET A 796 11.34 -21.14 9.48
CA MET A 796 10.20 -21.98 9.83
C MET A 796 9.94 -23.04 8.77
N ALA A 797 9.97 -22.67 7.49
CA ALA A 797 9.79 -23.61 6.38
C ALA A 797 10.89 -24.69 6.35
N TRP A 798 12.11 -24.33 6.73
CA TRP A 798 13.24 -25.27 6.77
C TRP A 798 13.16 -26.27 7.93
N VAL A 799 12.67 -25.85 9.09
CA VAL A 799 12.79 -26.60 10.34
C VAL A 799 11.48 -27.34 10.69
N VAL A 800 10.33 -26.67 10.57
CA VAL A 800 9.07 -27.18 11.12
C VAL A 800 8.51 -28.38 10.34
N PRO A 801 8.40 -28.36 8.99
CA PRO A 801 7.82 -29.48 8.26
C PRO A 801 8.59 -30.79 8.42
N PRO A 802 9.96 -30.83 8.32
CA PRO A 802 10.68 -32.05 8.53
C PRO A 802 10.54 -32.62 9.94
N LEU A 803 10.52 -31.77 10.98
CA LEU A 803 10.34 -32.21 12.37
C LEU A 803 8.96 -32.88 12.60
N ILE A 804 7.90 -32.17 12.14
CA ILE A 804 6.53 -32.68 12.34
C ILE A 804 6.27 -33.90 11.48
N PHE A 805 6.70 -33.89 10.19
CA PHE A 805 6.51 -35.06 9.32
C PHE A 805 7.20 -36.29 9.87
N ASN A 806 8.45 -36.16 10.33
CA ASN A 806 9.14 -37.27 10.97
C ASN A 806 8.41 -37.78 12.23
N TRP A 807 7.82 -36.87 13.02
CA TRP A 807 7.00 -37.27 14.16
C TRP A 807 5.72 -38.03 13.75
N LEU A 808 5.09 -37.63 12.62
CA LEU A 808 3.90 -38.33 12.08
C LEU A 808 4.21 -39.74 11.59
N VAL A 809 5.34 -39.94 10.89
CA VAL A 809 5.64 -41.18 10.17
C VAL A 809 6.62 -42.08 10.88
N ARG A 810 7.44 -41.57 11.83
CA ARG A 810 8.48 -42.34 12.54
C ARG A 810 8.32 -42.33 14.03
N ARG A 811 8.74 -43.47 14.69
CA ARG A 811 8.84 -43.56 16.15
C ARG A 811 10.20 -44.13 16.49
N HIS A 812 11.02 -43.40 17.30
CA HIS A 812 12.37 -43.81 17.69
C HIS A 812 13.31 -44.14 16.51
N GLY A 813 13.11 -43.50 15.36
CA GLY A 813 13.91 -43.70 14.15
C GLY A 813 13.35 -44.73 13.17
N GLU A 814 12.46 -45.62 13.60
CA GLU A 814 11.80 -46.60 12.76
C GLU A 814 10.48 -46.06 12.17
N VAL A 815 10.11 -46.55 10.99
CA VAL A 815 8.84 -46.20 10.34
C VAL A 815 7.70 -46.81 11.19
N ARG A 816 6.67 -46.00 11.47
CA ARG A 816 5.49 -46.44 12.22
C ARG A 816 4.71 -47.47 11.39
N PRO A 817 4.18 -48.51 11.98
CA PRO A 817 3.24 -49.44 11.31
C PRO A 817 2.05 -48.70 10.69
N GLU A 818 1.46 -47.75 11.42
CA GLU A 818 0.44 -46.81 10.96
C GLU A 818 0.90 -45.41 11.27
N PRO A 819 0.94 -44.49 10.26
CA PRO A 819 1.24 -43.06 10.48
C PRO A 819 0.16 -42.40 11.34
N ILE A 820 0.54 -41.36 12.06
CA ILE A 820 -0.42 -40.54 12.81
C ILE A 820 -1.27 -39.78 11.84
N THR A 821 -2.58 -40.02 11.85
CA THR A 821 -3.59 -39.27 11.09
C THR A 821 -4.69 -38.79 12.03
N ILE A 822 -5.48 -37.80 11.63
CA ILE A 822 -6.66 -37.37 12.44
C ILE A 822 -7.61 -38.54 12.70
N PRO A 823 -7.98 -39.36 11.70
CA PRO A 823 -8.81 -40.56 11.96
C PRO A 823 -8.16 -41.58 12.92
N PHE A 824 -6.82 -41.74 12.87
CA PHE A 824 -6.09 -42.58 13.80
C PHE A 824 -6.19 -42.05 15.26
N LEU A 825 -5.97 -40.72 15.43
CA LEU A 825 -6.09 -40.08 16.74
C LEU A 825 -7.50 -40.18 17.32
N LEU A 826 -8.52 -39.91 16.47
CA LEU A 826 -9.93 -40.03 16.90
C LEU A 826 -10.29 -41.44 17.30
N ARG A 827 -9.91 -42.46 16.53
CA ARG A 827 -10.13 -43.89 16.90
C ARG A 827 -9.48 -44.24 18.23
N LYS A 828 -8.25 -43.76 18.45
CA LYS A 828 -7.54 -44.01 19.71
C LYS A 828 -8.19 -43.28 20.89
N LEU A 829 -8.73 -42.09 20.69
CA LEU A 829 -9.38 -41.28 21.71
C LEU A 829 -10.76 -41.87 22.10
N ILE A 830 -11.51 -42.38 21.13
CA ILE A 830 -12.84 -42.99 21.33
C ILE A 830 -12.72 -44.44 21.80
N GLY A 831 -11.52 -45.05 21.72
CA GLY A 831 -11.30 -46.46 22.16
C GLY A 831 -11.93 -47.53 21.24
N CYS A 832 -12.17 -47.17 19.95
CA CYS A 832 -12.70 -48.11 18.98
C CYS A 832 -11.74 -49.30 18.74
N ARG A 833 -12.19 -50.50 19.04
CA ARG A 833 -11.49 -51.75 18.68
C ARG A 833 -11.93 -52.18 17.27
N ASN A 834 -11.04 -52.84 16.54
CA ASN A 834 -11.35 -53.40 15.23
C ASN A 834 -12.43 -54.50 15.42
N PRO A 835 -13.60 -54.42 14.78
CA PRO A 835 -14.68 -55.40 14.96
C PRO A 835 -14.42 -56.71 14.23
N HIS A 836 -13.45 -56.74 13.30
CA HIS A 836 -13.18 -57.93 12.45
C HIS A 836 -12.26 -58.93 13.11
N GLN A 837 -12.37 -60.16 12.72
CA GLN A 837 -11.55 -61.29 13.25
C GLN A 837 -10.08 -61.11 12.83
N PRO A 838 -9.10 -61.29 13.73
CA PRO A 838 -7.68 -61.25 13.41
C PRO A 838 -7.34 -62.28 12.32
N GLY A 839 -6.52 -61.90 11.34
CA GLY A 839 -6.09 -62.80 10.25
C GLY A 839 -7.01 -62.79 9.02
N THR A 840 -8.07 -62.00 8.99
CA THR A 840 -8.95 -61.83 7.81
C THR A 840 -8.62 -60.63 6.99
N THR A 841 -9.01 -60.66 5.70
CA THR A 841 -8.88 -59.50 4.77
C THR A 841 -9.40 -58.23 5.37
N HIS A 842 -10.63 -58.23 5.93
CA HIS A 842 -11.23 -57.04 6.54
C HIS A 842 -10.49 -56.51 7.78
N TYR A 843 -9.81 -57.42 8.54
CA TYR A 843 -9.00 -57.06 9.69
C TYR A 843 -7.82 -56.16 9.29
N PHE A 844 -7.18 -56.42 8.14
CA PHE A 844 -5.98 -55.74 7.67
C PHE A 844 -6.25 -54.52 6.82
N HIS A 845 -7.53 -54.17 6.50
CA HIS A 845 -7.88 -52.99 5.71
C HIS A 845 -7.30 -51.68 6.26
N HIS A 846 -7.46 -51.43 7.54
CA HIS A 846 -6.92 -50.24 8.18
C HIS A 846 -5.40 -50.19 8.13
N TYR A 847 -4.76 -51.32 8.32
CA TYR A 847 -3.32 -51.46 8.26
C TYR A 847 -2.78 -51.18 6.85
N LEU A 848 -3.47 -51.74 5.86
CA LEU A 848 -3.09 -51.48 4.45
C LEU A 848 -3.26 -50.04 4.06
N ILE A 849 -4.39 -49.40 4.40
CA ILE A 849 -4.58 -47.97 4.18
C ILE A 849 -3.47 -47.18 4.87
N GLY A 850 -3.12 -47.52 6.12
CA GLY A 850 -2.02 -46.88 6.85
C GLY A 850 -0.70 -46.94 6.13
N LYS A 851 -0.37 -48.05 5.46
CA LYS A 851 0.89 -48.27 4.71
C LYS A 851 1.00 -47.36 3.47
N TYR A 852 -0.12 -47.02 2.82
CA TYR A 852 -0.19 -46.14 1.66
C TYR A 852 -0.55 -44.69 2.03
N THR A 853 -0.79 -44.40 3.30
CA THR A 853 -1.03 -43.05 3.80
C THR A 853 0.23 -42.19 3.63
N TYR A 854 0.08 -40.95 3.23
CA TYR A 854 1.17 -39.99 2.92
C TYR A 854 2.09 -40.39 1.77
N LYS A 855 1.67 -41.33 0.91
CA LYS A 855 2.41 -41.73 -0.31
C LYS A 855 1.85 -41.08 -1.59
N GLY A 856 0.88 -40.21 -1.46
CA GLY A 856 0.21 -39.46 -2.54
C GLY A 856 -1.31 -39.67 -2.48
N PHE A 857 -2.07 -38.59 -2.66
CA PHE A 857 -3.52 -38.60 -2.58
C PHE A 857 -4.18 -39.55 -3.59
N GLY A 858 -3.65 -39.60 -4.82
CA GLY A 858 -4.13 -40.53 -5.84
C GLY A 858 -3.92 -42.01 -5.47
N ILE A 859 -2.77 -42.33 -4.86
CA ILE A 859 -2.40 -43.69 -4.43
C ILE A 859 -3.31 -44.14 -3.29
N GLU A 860 -3.57 -43.29 -2.32
CA GLU A 860 -4.44 -43.63 -1.21
C GLU A 860 -5.88 -43.83 -1.66
N ARG A 861 -6.39 -42.97 -2.54
CA ARG A 861 -7.73 -43.11 -3.13
C ARG A 861 -7.86 -44.40 -3.92
N GLU A 862 -6.87 -44.73 -4.71
CA GLU A 862 -6.81 -45.99 -5.45
C GLU A 862 -6.76 -47.20 -4.50
N THR A 863 -5.94 -47.12 -3.44
CA THR A 863 -5.88 -48.19 -2.43
C THR A 863 -7.23 -48.44 -1.78
N ARG A 864 -7.99 -47.37 -1.44
CA ARG A 864 -9.34 -47.50 -0.91
C ARG A 864 -10.32 -48.13 -1.92
N GLN A 865 -10.21 -47.72 -3.19
CA GLN A 865 -11.05 -48.28 -4.25
C GLN A 865 -10.73 -49.76 -4.51
N LEU A 866 -9.45 -50.12 -4.47
CA LEU A 866 -9.03 -51.51 -4.59
C LEU A 866 -9.48 -52.37 -3.41
N LEU A 867 -9.43 -51.86 -2.19
CA LEU A 867 -9.94 -52.56 -1.00
C LEU A 867 -11.42 -52.88 -1.14
N ASN A 868 -12.23 -51.90 -1.59
CA ASN A 868 -13.65 -52.17 -1.81
C ASN A 868 -13.89 -53.29 -2.87
N ARG A 869 -13.00 -53.38 -3.88
CA ARG A 869 -13.03 -54.52 -4.83
C ARG A 869 -12.53 -55.81 -4.20
N TYR A 870 -11.53 -55.78 -3.34
CA TYR A 870 -11.02 -56.98 -2.65
C TYR A 870 -12.03 -57.50 -1.64
N ASP A 871 -12.96 -56.69 -1.15
CA ASP A 871 -14.07 -57.16 -0.32
C ASP A 871 -14.96 -58.17 -1.05
N ASP A 872 -15.16 -58.00 -2.37
CA ASP A 872 -15.90 -58.91 -3.23
C ASP A 872 -15.24 -60.29 -3.32
N PHE A 873 -13.95 -60.39 -3.07
CA PHE A 873 -13.12 -61.61 -3.12
C PHE A 873 -12.56 -62.04 -1.75
N SER A 874 -13.05 -61.45 -0.67
CA SER A 874 -12.49 -61.65 0.67
C SER A 874 -12.55 -63.09 1.13
N GLU A 875 -13.63 -63.79 0.86
CA GLU A 875 -13.76 -65.23 1.18
C GLU A 875 -12.75 -66.08 0.42
N TRP A 876 -12.45 -65.74 -0.84
CA TRP A 876 -11.44 -66.41 -1.64
C TRP A 876 -10.01 -66.10 -1.13
N ILE A 877 -9.74 -64.86 -0.78
CA ILE A 877 -8.45 -64.48 -0.22
C ILE A 877 -8.25 -65.21 1.12
N ASP A 878 -9.20 -65.10 2.02
CA ASP A 878 -9.10 -65.71 3.37
C ASP A 878 -9.00 -67.24 3.36
N GLY A 879 -9.60 -67.91 2.36
CA GLY A 879 -9.62 -69.38 2.21
C GLY A 879 -8.53 -69.96 1.31
N TYR A 880 -7.63 -69.11 0.73
CA TYR A 880 -6.64 -69.56 -0.25
C TYR A 880 -5.61 -70.55 0.35
N LYS A 881 -5.32 -71.63 -0.34
CA LYS A 881 -4.30 -72.62 0.04
C LYS A 881 -3.31 -72.79 -1.10
N ALA A 882 -2.08 -72.35 -0.91
CA ALA A 882 -1.02 -72.54 -1.88
C ALA A 882 -0.62 -73.99 -2.02
N LYS A 883 -0.48 -74.49 -3.23
CA LYS A 883 -0.06 -75.86 -3.52
C LYS A 883 1.40 -76.11 -3.17
N SER A 884 2.23 -75.05 -3.23
CA SER A 884 3.69 -75.16 -3.02
C SER A 884 4.21 -74.31 -1.88
N GLY A 885 3.35 -73.73 -1.09
CA GLY A 885 3.76 -72.76 -0.05
C GLY A 885 4.36 -71.41 -0.59
N ARG A 886 4.34 -71.20 -1.91
CA ARG A 886 4.84 -70.00 -2.58
C ARG A 886 3.85 -69.53 -3.61
N VAL A 887 3.72 -68.18 -3.74
CA VAL A 887 2.82 -67.53 -4.70
C VAL A 887 3.55 -66.38 -5.43
N HIS A 888 3.43 -66.35 -6.76
CA HIS A 888 3.95 -65.32 -7.64
C HIS A 888 2.80 -64.41 -8.11
N VAL A 889 2.75 -63.20 -7.66
CA VAL A 889 1.74 -62.20 -8.08
C VAL A 889 2.30 -61.40 -9.24
N LEU A 890 1.74 -61.61 -10.43
CA LEU A 890 2.09 -60.88 -11.62
C LEU A 890 1.23 -59.62 -11.79
N ASN A 891 1.75 -58.59 -12.46
CA ASN A 891 1.07 -57.30 -12.67
C ASN A 891 0.59 -56.69 -11.35
N ALA A 892 1.43 -56.84 -10.30
CA ALA A 892 1.08 -56.45 -8.95
C ALA A 892 0.90 -54.94 -8.74
N GLY A 893 1.19 -54.12 -9.79
CA GLY A 893 1.10 -52.65 -9.70
C GLY A 893 1.90 -52.14 -8.51
N ARG A 894 1.26 -51.40 -7.63
CA ARG A 894 1.86 -50.80 -6.43
C ARG A 894 1.93 -51.75 -5.24
N GLY A 895 1.65 -53.01 -5.43
CA GLY A 895 1.81 -54.08 -4.41
C GLY A 895 0.71 -54.11 -3.36
N GLN A 896 -0.43 -53.41 -3.52
CA GLN A 896 -1.53 -53.41 -2.52
C GLN A 896 -2.07 -54.80 -2.25
N PHE A 897 -2.37 -55.55 -3.31
CA PHE A 897 -2.87 -56.91 -3.22
C PHE A 897 -1.83 -57.82 -2.59
N SER A 898 -0.58 -57.77 -3.07
CA SER A 898 0.49 -58.64 -2.56
C SER A 898 0.75 -58.41 -1.08
N LEU A 899 0.72 -57.17 -0.62
CA LEU A 899 0.88 -56.82 0.79
C LEU A 899 -0.31 -57.37 1.64
N LEU A 900 -1.55 -57.16 1.16
CA LEU A 900 -2.72 -57.72 1.84
C LEU A 900 -2.68 -59.24 1.92
N PHE A 901 -2.35 -59.91 0.82
CA PHE A 901 -2.28 -61.35 0.72
C PHE A 901 -1.18 -61.93 1.64
N ALA A 902 -0.02 -61.30 1.71
CA ALA A 902 1.07 -61.72 2.60
C ALA A 902 0.72 -61.52 4.10
N LEU A 903 -0.11 -60.52 4.44
CA LEU A 903 -0.59 -60.27 5.80
C LEU A 903 -1.65 -61.30 6.24
N VAL A 904 -2.54 -61.72 5.31
CA VAL A 904 -3.58 -62.72 5.56
C VAL A 904 -2.96 -64.12 5.67
N HIS A 905 -1.91 -64.40 4.87
CA HIS A 905 -1.27 -65.73 4.81
C HIS A 905 0.24 -65.61 5.17
N PRO A 906 0.55 -65.54 6.47
CA PRO A 906 1.96 -65.37 6.90
C PRO A 906 2.79 -66.65 6.63
N GLU A 907 2.15 -67.83 6.38
CA GLU A 907 2.74 -69.10 6.04
C GLU A 907 3.12 -69.24 4.56
N ILE A 908 2.62 -68.32 3.67
CA ILE A 908 2.88 -68.36 2.22
C ILE A 908 3.96 -67.34 1.86
N ASP A 909 4.95 -67.81 1.09
CA ASP A 909 6.03 -66.97 0.57
C ASP A 909 5.55 -66.19 -0.72
N VAL A 910 5.31 -64.86 -0.63
CA VAL A 910 4.67 -64.04 -1.67
C VAL A 910 5.71 -63.24 -2.45
N TRP A 911 5.75 -63.45 -3.76
CA TRP A 911 6.64 -62.77 -4.68
C TRP A 911 5.82 -61.81 -5.59
N SER A 912 6.01 -60.54 -5.42
CA SER A 912 5.24 -59.47 -6.06
C SER A 912 6.04 -58.87 -7.23
N TYR A 913 5.52 -58.93 -8.46
CA TYR A 913 6.17 -58.44 -9.67
C TYR A 913 5.43 -57.25 -10.26
N ALA A 914 6.15 -56.12 -10.40
CA ALA A 914 5.64 -54.91 -11.06
C ALA A 914 6.54 -54.50 -12.22
N SER A 915 5.93 -53.94 -13.27
CA SER A 915 6.64 -53.51 -14.48
C SER A 915 7.19 -52.08 -14.39
N ASP A 916 6.55 -51.23 -13.61
CA ASP A 916 6.98 -49.85 -13.42
C ASP A 916 7.98 -49.76 -12.25
N PRO A 917 9.20 -49.24 -12.46
CA PRO A 917 10.18 -49.05 -11.39
C PRO A 917 9.67 -48.17 -10.23
N ASP A 918 8.79 -47.21 -10.49
CA ASP A 918 8.19 -46.36 -9.45
C ASP A 918 7.22 -47.17 -8.58
N ASP A 919 6.44 -48.07 -9.17
CA ASP A 919 5.55 -48.97 -8.44
C ASP A 919 6.33 -50.00 -7.57
N VAL A 920 7.45 -50.53 -8.08
CA VAL A 920 8.37 -51.38 -7.30
C VAL A 920 8.95 -50.62 -6.11
N ALA A 921 9.42 -49.39 -6.32
CA ALA A 921 10.00 -48.55 -5.27
C ALA A 921 8.98 -48.22 -4.19
N LEU A 922 7.74 -47.90 -4.59
CA LEU A 922 6.64 -47.59 -3.69
C LEU A 922 6.20 -48.80 -2.85
N ALA A 923 6.07 -49.97 -3.46
CA ALA A 923 5.76 -51.19 -2.76
C ALA A 923 6.85 -51.54 -1.74
N ALA A 924 8.13 -51.44 -2.15
CA ALA A 924 9.29 -51.68 -1.27
C ALA A 924 9.39 -50.68 -0.10
N ALA A 925 8.84 -49.48 -0.25
CA ALA A 925 8.81 -48.44 0.79
C ALA A 925 7.68 -48.64 1.82
N CYS A 926 6.83 -49.64 1.73
CA CYS A 926 5.77 -49.95 2.68
C CYS A 926 6.27 -50.65 3.97
N GLU A 927 7.30 -50.10 4.61
CA GLU A 927 7.90 -50.63 5.85
C GLU A 927 6.99 -50.41 7.09
N PRO A 928 7.13 -51.30 8.14
CA PRO A 928 7.75 -52.62 8.10
C PRO A 928 6.97 -53.57 7.19
N MET A 929 7.70 -54.32 6.35
CA MET A 929 7.10 -55.32 5.47
C MET A 929 6.98 -56.67 6.18
N PRO A 930 5.96 -57.49 5.86
CA PRO A 930 5.89 -58.84 6.30
C PRO A 930 7.14 -59.60 5.79
N SER A 931 7.68 -60.51 6.63
CA SER A 931 8.91 -61.26 6.29
C SER A 931 8.74 -62.23 5.11
N ASN A 932 7.50 -62.58 4.79
CA ASN A 932 7.09 -63.46 3.69
C ASN A 932 6.76 -62.71 2.38
N LEU A 933 7.00 -61.36 2.30
CA LEU A 933 6.73 -60.59 1.08
C LEU A 933 8.04 -60.14 0.40
N HIS A 934 8.20 -60.52 -0.86
CA HIS A 934 9.33 -60.15 -1.72
C HIS A 934 8.85 -59.27 -2.90
N VAL A 935 9.32 -58.05 -2.99
CA VAL A 935 8.96 -57.11 -4.09
C VAL A 935 10.06 -57.11 -5.15
N CYS A 936 9.71 -57.41 -6.38
CA CYS A 936 10.64 -57.60 -7.49
C CYS A 936 10.20 -56.84 -8.76
N SER A 937 11.16 -56.50 -9.63
CA SER A 937 10.86 -56.03 -10.98
C SER A 937 10.32 -57.19 -11.83
N ALA A 938 9.45 -56.87 -12.78
CA ALA A 938 8.93 -57.87 -13.74
C ALA A 938 10.02 -58.63 -14.51
N THR A 939 11.22 -58.02 -14.65
CA THR A 939 12.41 -58.64 -15.31
C THR A 939 13.24 -59.51 -14.38
N ALA A 940 12.93 -59.61 -13.09
CA ALA A 940 13.66 -60.43 -12.13
C ALA A 940 13.41 -61.91 -12.39
N GLU A 941 14.44 -62.74 -12.17
CA GLU A 941 14.30 -64.19 -12.23
C GLU A 941 13.29 -64.69 -11.20
N LYS A 942 12.35 -65.50 -11.67
CA LYS A 942 11.34 -66.13 -10.79
C LYS A 942 11.94 -67.34 -10.12
N PRO A 943 11.87 -67.48 -8.78
CA PRO A 943 12.24 -68.73 -8.11
C PRO A 943 11.41 -69.89 -8.63
N ALA A 944 12.05 -71.04 -8.75
CA ALA A 944 11.39 -72.24 -9.28
C ALA A 944 10.27 -72.70 -8.36
N GLY A 945 9.12 -73.06 -8.94
CA GLY A 945 7.92 -73.50 -8.21
C GLY A 945 7.12 -72.44 -7.55
N GLY A 946 5.81 -72.54 -7.51
CA GLY A 946 4.87 -71.57 -6.95
C GLY A 946 3.60 -71.46 -7.77
N ASP A 947 2.53 -71.02 -7.11
CA ASP A 947 1.27 -70.69 -7.80
C ASP A 947 1.40 -69.31 -8.43
N ILE A 948 0.87 -69.13 -9.64
CA ILE A 948 0.90 -67.86 -10.35
C ILE A 948 -0.47 -67.19 -10.22
N LEU A 949 -0.50 -66.02 -9.68
CA LEU A 949 -1.67 -65.15 -9.61
C LEU A 949 -1.47 -63.92 -10.51
N ASP A 950 -2.22 -63.85 -11.60
CA ASP A 950 -2.21 -62.65 -12.43
C ASP A 950 -3.36 -61.72 -12.00
N LEU A 951 -3.01 -60.55 -11.44
CA LEU A 951 -3.97 -59.59 -10.96
C LEU A 951 -4.91 -59.04 -12.05
N GLN A 952 -4.45 -58.99 -13.32
CA GLN A 952 -5.31 -58.55 -14.42
C GLN A 952 -6.40 -59.57 -14.75
N GLU A 953 -6.18 -60.85 -14.47
CA GLU A 953 -7.18 -61.91 -14.67
C GLU A 953 -8.12 -62.03 -13.47
N ILE A 954 -7.59 -61.89 -12.23
CA ILE A 954 -8.39 -61.97 -10.98
C ILE A 954 -9.37 -60.80 -10.90
N VAL A 955 -8.98 -59.58 -11.29
CA VAL A 955 -9.87 -58.39 -11.24
C VAL A 955 -10.89 -58.40 -12.40
N LYS A 956 -10.74 -59.20 -13.44
CA LYS A 956 -11.72 -59.37 -14.52
C LYS A 956 -12.77 -60.45 -14.25
N GLN A 957 -12.51 -61.37 -13.35
CA GLN A 957 -13.47 -62.32 -12.84
C GLN A 957 -14.33 -61.74 -11.71
#